data_6890a507de1bde1231c798c2256b7b06
#
_entry.id   6890a507de1bde1231c798c2256b7b06
#
_cell.length_a   1.000
_cell.length_b   1.000
_cell.length_c   1.000
_cell.angle_alpha   90.00
_cell.angle_beta   90.00
_cell.angle_gamma   90.00
#
_symmetry.space_group_name_H-M   'P 1'
#
loop_
_entity.id
_entity.type
_entity.pdbx_description
1 polymer ?
#
loop_
_entity_poly.entity_id
_entity_poly.type
_entity_poly.pdbx_seq_one_letter_code
_entity_poly.pdbx_strand_id
1 'polypeptide(L)'
;MKKKIISFALGIALLISSLSATTVYAAGEIEVVDSTSYTVQTFPVDTTDITEPLRLALDYCSLNSSENNILTIKIPAGVYCITKTNIASSNTVLDLTEGATILNDCPGRGNIINSPSGYYGYDGLKNFTVRGGDLGYTDENANESTLSRIAHANGVRFENVKFTNGFISHFVEVAGSTNVVFDGCVFDGFIGDLSSSSCEAIQIDILEEYEHFSGFPYYDATMNSNVTVQNCTFTNIVSGVGTKSLFHGYYQNNITIKNNTFTNLTGTAIYCSGYTNCDISGNTITNCAEGINYFMMKSDSRLGSVCDIDNNGTINNNCGTKIYNNTISVNATDEISTASAIYVFGNNVTSSKQNKYDSYAKVGNYSVKNIQIFNNTINTTAHGIRVYDTVNSKIHNNTVTSSKSSGGYGIYAANSSNSNQIYSNKINKFSNGILIASSSKSNKVTKNTVNGTGNSGIVINSGCDSNSIDSNTVMSSGKNGILIGASKTSSVQSNNISSSKADAIHLNSKANVNVIKGNLFNVHGKYAIYCDKGSTANVYVNNYKNSSGRYGYSKGDKKDYKFANLAVPTVTVSKKGTTATVSWKKVGGANDYYVYRSTSKNGTYSYIGHTKSTKFQNKKLKKGKTYYYKVSAVKVANGIKQRSNLSTVKGKKI
;
A
#
# COMPACT_ATOMS: atom_id res chain seq x y z
N MET A 1 0.26 13.06 -48.85
CA MET A 1 1.73 13.17 -48.62
C MET A 1 2.07 12.33 -47.38
N LYS A 2 2.66 11.16 -47.63
CA LYS A 2 3.07 10.21 -46.55
C LYS A 2 4.40 10.66 -45.98
N LYS A 3 4.48 11.02 -44.72
CA LYS A 3 5.75 11.17 -43.99
C LYS A 3 6.10 9.87 -43.31
N LYS A 4 7.14 9.23 -43.78
CA LYS A 4 7.82 8.08 -43.17
C LYS A 4 8.47 8.55 -41.86
N ILE A 5 8.12 7.87 -40.73
CA ILE A 5 8.87 7.95 -39.49
C ILE A 5 9.93 6.86 -39.58
N ILE A 6 11.18 7.26 -39.58
CA ILE A 6 12.34 6.36 -39.51
C ILE A 6 12.56 6.04 -38.04
N SER A 7 12.29 4.79 -37.68
CA SER A 7 12.62 4.21 -36.39
C SER A 7 14.10 3.83 -36.40
N PHE A 8 14.93 4.47 -35.58
CA PHE A 8 16.30 4.04 -35.32
C PHE A 8 16.26 2.90 -34.30
N ALA A 9 16.23 1.69 -34.79
CA ALA A 9 16.51 0.51 -34.00
C ALA A 9 18.04 0.36 -33.92
N LEU A 10 18.60 0.63 -32.75
CA LEU A 10 19.99 0.31 -32.45
C LEU A 10 20.06 -1.20 -32.17
N GLY A 11 20.29 -1.96 -33.23
CA GLY A 11 20.53 -3.39 -33.13
C GLY A 11 21.93 -3.61 -32.54
N ILE A 12 21.99 -4.01 -31.29
CA ILE A 12 23.14 -4.74 -30.76
C ILE A 12 22.97 -6.16 -31.26
N ALA A 13 23.62 -6.49 -32.36
CA ALA A 13 23.81 -7.85 -32.79
C ALA A 13 24.70 -8.55 -31.75
N LEU A 14 24.09 -9.26 -30.80
CA LEU A 14 24.79 -10.32 -30.11
C LEU A 14 25.10 -11.38 -31.17
N LEU A 15 26.35 -11.50 -31.52
CA LEU A 15 26.89 -12.70 -32.15
C LEU A 15 26.66 -13.85 -31.17
N ILE A 16 25.55 -14.54 -31.32
CA ILE A 16 25.43 -15.90 -30.81
C ILE A 16 26.30 -16.74 -31.74
N SER A 17 27.58 -16.83 -31.35
CA SER A 17 28.38 -17.94 -31.85
C SER A 17 27.65 -19.20 -31.37
N SER A 18 27.10 -19.97 -32.32
CA SER A 18 26.75 -21.34 -32.10
C SER A 18 28.03 -22.10 -31.74
N LEU A 19 28.46 -21.97 -30.51
CA LEU A 19 29.23 -23.03 -29.90
C LEU A 19 28.24 -24.19 -29.80
N SER A 20 28.38 -25.17 -30.69
CA SER A 20 28.05 -26.52 -30.36
C SER A 20 28.74 -26.80 -29.02
N ALA A 21 27.98 -26.69 -27.95
CA ALA A 21 28.42 -27.10 -26.63
C ALA A 21 28.69 -28.58 -26.75
N THR A 22 29.93 -28.94 -27.01
CA THR A 22 30.42 -30.23 -26.59
C THR A 22 30.19 -30.22 -25.09
N THR A 23 29.14 -30.92 -24.66
CA THR A 23 28.86 -31.19 -23.26
C THR A 23 30.14 -31.74 -22.67
N VAL A 24 30.86 -30.89 -21.91
CA VAL A 24 32.02 -31.34 -21.18
C VAL A 24 31.48 -32.18 -20.04
N TYR A 25 31.54 -33.46 -20.24
CA TYR A 25 31.28 -34.45 -19.22
C TYR A 25 32.34 -34.29 -18.14
N ALA A 26 32.00 -33.73 -17.01
CA ALA A 26 32.80 -33.90 -15.82
C ALA A 26 32.40 -35.27 -15.21
N ALA A 27 33.12 -36.34 -15.55
CA ALA A 27 33.12 -37.56 -14.74
C ALA A 27 33.53 -37.14 -13.31
N GLY A 28 32.62 -37.24 -12.36
CA GLY A 28 32.82 -36.78 -10.98
C GLY A 28 32.02 -37.67 -10.04
N GLU A 29 32.08 -37.33 -8.79
CA GLU A 29 31.28 -38.01 -7.77
C GLU A 29 30.45 -36.96 -7.01
N ILE A 30 29.22 -37.26 -6.70
CA ILE A 30 28.46 -36.54 -5.69
C ILE A 30 29.03 -36.97 -4.34
N GLU A 31 29.58 -36.05 -3.61
CA GLU A 31 30.16 -36.31 -2.29
C GLU A 31 29.17 -35.95 -1.20
N VAL A 32 29.01 -36.84 -0.22
CA VAL A 32 28.35 -36.49 1.05
C VAL A 32 29.45 -36.27 2.10
N VAL A 33 29.47 -35.08 2.69
CA VAL A 33 30.45 -34.71 3.70
C VAL A 33 29.76 -34.36 5.03
N ASP A 34 30.46 -34.63 6.13
CA ASP A 34 30.01 -34.24 7.46
C ASP A 34 30.35 -32.78 7.80
N SER A 35 30.05 -32.34 9.01
CA SER A 35 30.29 -30.97 9.48
C SER A 35 31.79 -30.63 9.58
N THR A 36 32.70 -31.62 9.50
CA THR A 36 34.15 -31.43 9.48
C THR A 36 34.73 -31.41 8.08
N SER A 37 33.84 -31.49 7.05
CA SER A 37 34.19 -31.62 5.64
C SER A 37 34.84 -32.95 5.26
N TYR A 38 34.70 -33.98 6.09
CA TYR A 38 35.13 -35.32 5.76
C TYR A 38 34.09 -36.01 4.89
N THR A 39 34.53 -36.59 3.74
CA THR A 39 33.68 -37.35 2.84
C THR A 39 33.29 -38.67 3.48
N VAL A 40 31.99 -38.82 3.77
CA VAL A 40 31.44 -40.02 4.43
C VAL A 40 30.83 -41.00 3.43
N GLN A 41 30.45 -40.50 2.23
CA GLN A 41 29.92 -41.33 1.13
C GLN A 41 30.11 -40.60 -0.21
N THR A 42 30.25 -41.38 -1.29
CA THR A 42 30.27 -40.87 -2.67
C THR A 42 29.32 -41.65 -3.57
N PHE A 43 28.83 -40.97 -4.61
CA PHE A 43 27.96 -41.53 -5.62
C PHE A 43 28.48 -41.11 -7.01
N PRO A 44 28.86 -42.08 -7.90
CA PRO A 44 29.42 -41.75 -9.20
C PRO A 44 28.42 -41.04 -10.10
N VAL A 45 28.92 -40.08 -10.86
CA VAL A 45 28.18 -39.35 -11.89
C VAL A 45 28.76 -39.73 -13.24
N ASP A 46 28.10 -40.68 -13.90
CA ASP A 46 28.53 -41.23 -15.19
C ASP A 46 27.77 -40.61 -16.37
N THR A 47 26.74 -39.84 -16.11
CA THR A 47 25.87 -39.21 -17.10
C THR A 47 25.47 -37.79 -16.70
N THR A 48 24.89 -37.03 -17.66
CA THR A 48 24.29 -35.72 -17.34
C THR A 48 23.02 -35.84 -16.49
N ASP A 49 22.32 -36.99 -16.56
CA ASP A 49 21.18 -37.25 -15.66
C ASP A 49 21.70 -37.71 -14.29
N ILE A 50 21.61 -36.82 -13.32
CA ILE A 50 21.98 -37.10 -11.93
C ILE A 50 20.78 -37.44 -11.04
N THR A 51 19.62 -37.77 -11.61
CA THR A 51 18.41 -38.10 -10.84
C THR A 51 18.70 -39.20 -9.82
N GLU A 52 19.28 -40.31 -10.25
CA GLU A 52 19.54 -41.45 -9.38
C GLU A 52 20.71 -41.24 -8.41
N PRO A 53 21.88 -40.72 -8.83
CA PRO A 53 22.94 -40.35 -7.88
C PRO A 53 22.49 -39.36 -6.79
N LEU A 54 21.74 -38.35 -7.16
CA LEU A 54 21.21 -37.37 -6.18
C LEU A 54 20.18 -38.03 -5.26
N ARG A 55 19.29 -38.88 -5.78
CA ARG A 55 18.33 -39.60 -4.97
C ARG A 55 19.03 -40.45 -3.90
N LEU A 56 20.04 -41.19 -4.30
CA LEU A 56 20.82 -42.05 -3.39
C LEU A 56 21.56 -41.23 -2.32
N ALA A 57 22.09 -40.07 -2.67
CA ALA A 57 22.72 -39.14 -1.72
C ALA A 57 21.71 -38.58 -0.71
N LEU A 58 20.50 -38.20 -1.16
CA LEU A 58 19.43 -37.77 -0.30
C LEU A 58 18.90 -38.85 0.62
N ASP A 59 18.74 -40.08 0.09
CA ASP A 59 18.37 -41.28 0.88
C ASP A 59 19.41 -41.58 1.96
N TYR A 60 20.71 -41.53 1.61
CA TYR A 60 21.78 -41.65 2.59
C TYR A 60 21.69 -40.60 3.71
N CYS A 61 21.47 -39.34 3.34
CA CYS A 61 21.29 -38.27 4.31
C CYS A 61 20.06 -38.50 5.19
N SER A 62 18.96 -39.00 4.64
CA SER A 62 17.75 -39.25 5.43
C SER A 62 17.95 -40.27 6.57
N LEU A 63 18.89 -41.19 6.39
CA LEU A 63 19.22 -42.21 7.38
C LEU A 63 20.33 -41.83 8.34
N ASN A 64 21.21 -40.90 7.97
CA ASN A 64 22.47 -40.62 8.68
C ASN A 64 22.60 -39.18 9.20
N SER A 65 21.74 -38.26 8.77
CA SER A 65 21.75 -36.89 9.28
C SER A 65 20.90 -36.72 10.56
N SER A 66 21.18 -35.68 11.32
CA SER A 66 20.38 -35.27 12.47
C SER A 66 20.59 -33.78 12.75
N GLU A 67 19.85 -33.19 13.68
CA GLU A 67 20.04 -31.78 14.09
C GLU A 67 21.47 -31.48 14.57
N ASN A 68 22.16 -32.50 15.12
CA ASN A 68 23.54 -32.40 15.58
C ASN A 68 24.56 -32.89 14.55
N ASN A 69 24.13 -33.43 13.42
CA ASN A 69 24.95 -33.96 12.37
C ASN A 69 24.35 -33.59 11.01
N ILE A 70 24.56 -32.33 10.61
CA ILE A 70 24.14 -31.83 9.29
C ILE A 70 25.08 -32.42 8.24
N LEU A 71 24.52 -33.10 7.23
CA LEU A 71 25.28 -33.60 6.10
C LEU A 71 25.16 -32.67 4.90
N THR A 72 26.25 -32.53 4.16
CA THR A 72 26.31 -31.71 2.94
C THR A 72 26.51 -32.60 1.73
N ILE A 73 25.60 -32.51 0.76
CA ILE A 73 25.71 -33.13 -0.55
C ILE A 73 26.36 -32.12 -1.49
N LYS A 74 27.57 -32.38 -1.93
CA LYS A 74 28.30 -31.55 -2.88
C LYS A 74 28.11 -32.08 -4.28
N ILE A 75 27.62 -31.23 -5.18
CA ILE A 75 27.49 -31.55 -6.60
C ILE A 75 28.67 -30.92 -7.33
N PRO A 76 29.48 -31.70 -8.06
CA PRO A 76 30.62 -31.17 -8.79
C PRO A 76 30.21 -30.19 -9.88
N ALA A 77 31.15 -29.36 -10.34
CA ALA A 77 30.91 -28.42 -11.43
C ALA A 77 30.43 -29.16 -12.70
N GLY A 78 29.36 -28.67 -13.32
CA GLY A 78 28.82 -29.26 -14.53
C GLY A 78 27.36 -28.86 -14.82
N VAL A 79 26.86 -29.27 -15.96
CA VAL A 79 25.46 -29.12 -16.34
C VAL A 79 24.76 -30.45 -16.30
N TYR A 80 23.79 -30.59 -15.46
CA TYR A 80 23.07 -31.81 -15.15
C TYR A 80 21.58 -31.64 -15.40
N CYS A 81 20.86 -32.76 -15.57
CA CYS A 81 19.40 -32.76 -15.61
C CYS A 81 18.82 -33.71 -14.56
N ILE A 82 17.57 -33.45 -14.22
CA ILE A 82 16.74 -34.29 -13.35
C ILE A 82 15.52 -34.74 -14.16
N THR A 83 15.35 -36.03 -14.33
CA THR A 83 14.26 -36.66 -15.11
C THR A 83 13.13 -37.21 -14.24
N LYS A 84 13.30 -37.27 -12.92
CA LYS A 84 12.28 -37.60 -11.91
C LYS A 84 12.48 -36.78 -10.67
N THR A 85 11.38 -36.36 -10.06
CA THR A 85 11.41 -35.54 -8.80
C THR A 85 12.18 -36.22 -7.69
N ASN A 86 13.14 -35.52 -7.12
CA ASN A 86 13.84 -35.89 -5.90
C ASN A 86 13.11 -35.39 -4.68
N ILE A 87 13.26 -36.11 -3.56
CA ILE A 87 12.66 -35.71 -2.26
C ILE A 87 13.78 -35.27 -1.32
N ALA A 88 13.64 -34.05 -0.82
CA ALA A 88 14.60 -33.45 0.12
C ALA A 88 14.65 -34.21 1.43
N SER A 89 15.83 -34.26 2.04
CA SER A 89 16.08 -34.86 3.35
C SER A 89 16.29 -33.79 4.41
N SER A 90 15.74 -34.00 5.60
CA SER A 90 15.95 -33.08 6.73
C SER A 90 17.44 -33.07 7.14
N ASN A 91 17.86 -31.96 7.76
CA ASN A 91 19.23 -31.75 8.25
C ASN A 91 20.31 -31.94 7.16
N THR A 92 20.02 -31.42 5.96
CA THR A 92 20.86 -31.63 4.78
C THR A 92 21.12 -30.30 4.06
N VAL A 93 22.33 -30.12 3.57
CA VAL A 93 22.71 -29.03 2.65
C VAL A 93 22.94 -29.63 1.27
N LEU A 94 22.25 -29.13 0.25
CA LEU A 94 22.56 -29.38 -1.16
C LEU A 94 23.46 -28.22 -1.63
N ASP A 95 24.75 -28.51 -1.80
CA ASP A 95 25.77 -27.52 -2.11
C ASP A 95 26.14 -27.59 -3.60
N LEU A 96 25.83 -26.53 -4.33
CA LEU A 96 26.07 -26.35 -5.75
C LEU A 96 27.16 -25.29 -6.01
N THR A 97 27.88 -24.85 -4.98
CA THR A 97 28.82 -23.71 -5.04
C THR A 97 30.05 -23.99 -5.91
N GLU A 98 30.32 -25.23 -6.27
CA GLU A 98 31.38 -25.59 -7.22
C GLU A 98 31.07 -25.21 -8.66
N GLY A 99 29.85 -24.78 -8.96
CA GLY A 99 29.42 -24.36 -10.28
C GLY A 99 28.51 -25.39 -10.97
N ALA A 100 27.70 -26.10 -10.21
CA ALA A 100 26.70 -27.00 -10.76
C ALA A 100 25.48 -26.23 -11.27
N THR A 101 25.01 -26.62 -12.44
CA THR A 101 23.70 -26.24 -13.00
C THR A 101 22.81 -27.47 -13.07
N ILE A 102 21.61 -27.42 -12.47
CA ILE A 102 20.64 -28.51 -12.50
C ILE A 102 19.40 -28.07 -13.27
N LEU A 103 19.08 -28.75 -14.35
CA LEU A 103 17.93 -28.45 -15.21
C LEU A 103 16.80 -29.45 -14.95
N ASN A 104 15.59 -28.94 -14.87
CA ASN A 104 14.40 -29.77 -14.78
C ASN A 104 14.03 -30.33 -16.15
N ASP A 105 14.16 -31.62 -16.29
CA ASP A 105 13.78 -32.42 -17.48
C ASP A 105 12.73 -33.48 -17.13
N CYS A 106 12.01 -33.28 -16.01
CA CYS A 106 10.99 -34.21 -15.58
C CYS A 106 9.77 -34.15 -16.52
N PRO A 107 9.23 -35.31 -16.97
CA PRO A 107 8.00 -35.31 -17.74
C PRO A 107 6.79 -34.88 -16.89
N GLY A 108 5.82 -34.23 -17.52
CA GLY A 108 4.60 -33.77 -16.87
C GLY A 108 4.87 -32.65 -15.87
N ARG A 109 4.37 -32.75 -14.63
CA ARG A 109 4.51 -31.77 -13.56
C ARG A 109 5.61 -32.12 -12.54
N GLY A 110 6.67 -32.80 -12.98
CA GLY A 110 7.79 -33.14 -12.12
C GLY A 110 8.64 -31.90 -11.73
N ASN A 111 9.35 -32.01 -10.63
CA ASN A 111 10.16 -30.96 -10.04
C ASN A 111 11.60 -31.43 -9.82
N ILE A 112 12.55 -30.52 -9.69
CA ILE A 112 13.93 -30.87 -9.33
C ILE A 112 13.96 -31.54 -7.97
N ILE A 113 13.36 -30.86 -6.98
CA ILE A 113 13.35 -31.33 -5.59
C ILE A 113 12.10 -30.82 -4.86
N ASN A 114 11.46 -31.70 -4.08
CA ASN A 114 10.28 -31.38 -3.27
C ASN A 114 10.48 -31.76 -1.81
N SER A 115 9.71 -31.15 -0.92
CA SER A 115 9.52 -31.64 0.44
C SER A 115 8.93 -33.05 0.43
N PRO A 116 9.19 -33.89 1.44
CA PRO A 116 8.49 -35.13 1.61
C PRO A 116 6.99 -34.90 1.86
N SER A 117 6.15 -35.78 1.33
CA SER A 117 4.70 -35.76 1.50
C SER A 117 4.24 -36.56 2.70
N GLY A 118 3.00 -36.39 3.15
CA GLY A 118 2.42 -37.18 4.24
C GLY A 118 2.58 -36.60 5.63
N TYR A 119 2.84 -35.30 5.73
CA TYR A 119 3.00 -34.56 6.99
C TYR A 119 1.89 -33.53 7.19
N TYR A 120 1.73 -33.07 8.44
CA TYR A 120 0.84 -31.99 8.87
C TYR A 120 1.62 -30.86 9.52
N GLY A 121 1.04 -29.69 9.62
CA GLY A 121 1.66 -28.53 10.29
C GLY A 121 3.05 -28.23 9.72
N TYR A 122 4.07 -28.19 10.57
CA TYR A 122 5.46 -27.93 10.21
C TYR A 122 6.37 -29.15 10.47
N ASP A 123 5.83 -30.35 10.40
CA ASP A 123 6.53 -31.58 10.82
C ASP A 123 7.21 -32.35 9.67
N GLY A 124 7.08 -31.85 8.42
CA GLY A 124 7.71 -32.43 7.25
C GLY A 124 9.22 -32.18 7.18
N LEU A 125 9.66 -31.45 6.16
CA LEU A 125 11.07 -31.15 5.92
C LEU A 125 11.62 -30.21 6.97
N LYS A 126 12.77 -30.55 7.61
CA LYS A 126 13.42 -29.73 8.64
C LYS A 126 14.88 -29.45 8.29
N ASN A 127 15.33 -28.19 8.49
CA ASN A 127 16.72 -27.78 8.31
C ASN A 127 17.33 -28.20 6.97
N PHE A 128 16.68 -27.85 5.86
CA PHE A 128 17.17 -28.11 4.53
C PHE A 128 17.69 -26.84 3.86
N THR A 129 18.87 -26.90 3.26
CA THR A 129 19.46 -25.75 2.55
C THR A 129 19.87 -26.12 1.15
N VAL A 130 19.53 -25.29 0.16
CA VAL A 130 20.14 -25.29 -1.17
C VAL A 130 21.06 -24.08 -1.26
N ARG A 131 22.32 -24.30 -1.63
CA ARG A 131 23.34 -23.26 -1.65
C ARG A 131 24.06 -23.17 -2.97
N GLY A 132 24.07 -21.96 -3.57
CA GLY A 132 24.78 -21.64 -4.80
C GLY A 132 24.22 -22.35 -6.03
N GLY A 133 24.96 -22.30 -7.13
CA GLY A 133 24.64 -22.93 -8.41
C GLY A 133 23.39 -22.38 -9.10
N ASP A 134 23.03 -23.04 -10.18
CA ASP A 134 21.91 -22.65 -11.02
C ASP A 134 20.85 -23.77 -11.06
N LEU A 135 19.57 -23.37 -10.93
CA LEU A 135 18.40 -24.24 -11.13
C LEU A 135 17.55 -23.67 -12.27
N GLY A 136 17.15 -24.49 -13.23
CA GLY A 136 16.40 -24.00 -14.40
C GLY A 136 15.64 -25.08 -15.12
N TYR A 137 15.16 -24.75 -16.32
CA TYR A 137 14.48 -25.68 -17.22
C TYR A 137 15.32 -25.93 -18.47
N THR A 138 15.14 -27.11 -19.09
CA THR A 138 15.57 -27.34 -20.46
C THR A 138 14.57 -26.69 -21.43
N ASP A 139 15.04 -26.09 -22.52
CA ASP A 139 14.15 -25.45 -23.52
C ASP A 139 13.18 -26.44 -24.17
N GLU A 140 13.56 -27.71 -24.22
CA GLU A 140 12.81 -28.76 -24.94
C GLU A 140 11.67 -29.39 -24.12
N ASN A 141 11.76 -29.37 -22.79
CA ASN A 141 10.80 -29.99 -21.87
C ASN A 141 10.21 -29.00 -20.85
N ALA A 142 10.14 -27.75 -21.21
CA ALA A 142 9.53 -26.74 -20.34
C ALA A 142 8.05 -27.10 -20.10
N ASN A 143 7.78 -27.63 -18.93
CA ASN A 143 6.46 -28.04 -18.49
C ASN A 143 5.82 -26.99 -17.58
N GLU A 144 4.49 -27.07 -17.43
CA GLU A 144 3.74 -26.28 -16.42
C GLU A 144 4.12 -26.66 -14.98
N SER A 145 5.39 -26.89 -14.70
CA SER A 145 5.86 -27.33 -13.39
C SER A 145 6.70 -26.26 -12.69
N THR A 146 6.66 -26.31 -11.39
CA THR A 146 7.51 -25.53 -10.50
C THR A 146 8.85 -26.25 -10.34
N LEU A 147 9.98 -25.53 -10.16
CA LEU A 147 11.28 -26.20 -9.94
C LEU A 147 11.33 -26.89 -8.57
N SER A 148 10.74 -26.28 -7.56
CA SER A 148 10.72 -26.83 -6.20
C SER A 148 9.43 -26.52 -5.47
N ARG A 149 8.86 -27.51 -4.78
CA ARG A 149 7.68 -27.37 -3.90
C ARG A 149 8.06 -27.66 -2.46
N ILE A 150 7.88 -26.67 -1.60
CA ILE A 150 8.18 -26.73 -0.19
C ILE A 150 6.87 -26.70 0.60
N ALA A 151 6.52 -27.81 1.21
CA ALA A 151 5.30 -27.95 1.99
C ALA A 151 5.58 -28.55 3.37
N HIS A 152 4.80 -28.15 4.38
CA HIS A 152 4.90 -28.61 5.76
C HIS A 152 6.32 -28.56 6.34
N ALA A 153 7.11 -27.55 5.93
CA ALA A 153 8.52 -27.47 6.25
C ALA A 153 8.81 -26.50 7.40
N ASN A 154 9.95 -26.73 8.06
CA ASN A 154 10.49 -25.85 9.07
C ASN A 154 12.00 -25.68 8.90
N GLY A 155 12.45 -24.47 8.54
CA GLY A 155 13.86 -24.18 8.38
C GLY A 155 14.42 -24.56 7.01
N VAL A 156 13.77 -24.13 5.93
CA VAL A 156 14.26 -24.31 4.55
C VAL A 156 14.95 -23.02 4.08
N ARG A 157 16.09 -23.16 3.43
CA ARG A 157 16.88 -22.02 2.95
C ARG A 157 17.33 -22.22 1.51
N PHE A 158 17.25 -21.14 0.74
CA PHE A 158 17.89 -20.99 -0.57
C PHE A 158 18.88 -19.84 -0.46
N GLU A 159 20.17 -20.13 -0.57
CA GLU A 159 21.25 -19.17 -0.35
C GLU A 159 22.08 -19.01 -1.64
N ASN A 160 22.05 -17.80 -2.24
CA ASN A 160 22.81 -17.48 -3.46
C ASN A 160 22.51 -18.43 -4.65
N VAL A 161 21.31 -18.97 -4.72
CA VAL A 161 20.87 -19.83 -5.82
C VAL A 161 20.39 -18.95 -6.98
N LYS A 162 20.79 -19.30 -8.21
CA LYS A 162 20.25 -18.68 -9.41
C LYS A 162 19.17 -19.57 -10.03
N PHE A 163 17.98 -19.00 -10.23
CA PHE A 163 16.86 -19.63 -10.90
C PHE A 163 16.73 -19.02 -12.28
N THR A 164 16.71 -19.86 -13.34
CA THR A 164 16.74 -19.40 -14.73
C THR A 164 15.66 -20.02 -15.58
N ASN A 165 15.27 -19.30 -16.63
CA ASN A 165 14.37 -19.79 -17.68
C ASN A 165 13.01 -20.29 -17.16
N GLY A 166 12.33 -19.50 -16.29
CA GLY A 166 10.98 -19.81 -15.84
C GLY A 166 10.00 -20.06 -17.00
N PHE A 167 9.04 -20.96 -16.82
CA PHE A 167 8.04 -21.29 -17.83
C PHE A 167 6.67 -21.55 -17.20
N ILE A 168 5.67 -20.79 -17.59
CA ILE A 168 4.22 -20.87 -17.22
C ILE A 168 3.91 -20.97 -15.70
N SER A 169 4.80 -21.54 -14.89
CA SER A 169 4.61 -21.77 -13.45
C SER A 169 5.61 -20.95 -12.63
N HIS A 170 5.88 -21.34 -11.40
CA HIS A 170 6.72 -20.67 -10.43
C HIS A 170 8.11 -21.29 -10.41
N PHE A 171 9.12 -20.55 -9.91
CA PHE A 171 10.39 -21.21 -9.60
C PHE A 171 10.26 -22.00 -8.29
N VAL A 172 9.72 -21.38 -7.24
CA VAL A 172 9.49 -22.07 -5.96
C VAL A 172 8.10 -21.76 -5.42
N GLU A 173 7.37 -22.80 -5.06
CA GLU A 173 6.14 -22.72 -4.29
C GLU A 173 6.39 -23.09 -2.83
N VAL A 174 5.89 -22.28 -1.91
CA VAL A 174 5.99 -22.49 -0.46
C VAL A 174 4.59 -22.53 0.13
N ALA A 175 4.21 -23.62 0.79
CA ALA A 175 2.90 -23.74 1.40
C ALA A 175 2.98 -24.39 2.79
N GLY A 176 2.18 -23.89 3.74
CA GLY A 176 2.10 -24.46 5.08
C GLY A 176 3.45 -24.63 5.78
N SER A 177 4.36 -23.69 5.59
CA SER A 177 5.75 -23.81 6.05
C SER A 177 6.18 -22.67 6.95
N THR A 178 7.20 -22.88 7.76
CA THR A 178 7.75 -21.86 8.65
C THR A 178 9.28 -21.76 8.56
N ASN A 179 9.83 -20.59 8.89
CA ASN A 179 11.27 -20.32 8.87
C ASN A 179 11.91 -20.60 7.50
N VAL A 180 11.21 -20.18 6.41
CA VAL A 180 11.73 -20.32 5.05
C VAL A 180 12.47 -19.05 4.65
N VAL A 181 13.67 -19.19 4.10
CA VAL A 181 14.53 -18.04 3.77
C VAL A 181 15.05 -18.17 2.33
N PHE A 182 14.88 -17.10 1.56
CA PHE A 182 15.56 -16.86 0.29
C PHE A 182 16.53 -15.71 0.52
N ASP A 183 17.83 -15.94 0.39
CA ASP A 183 18.86 -14.93 0.64
C ASP A 183 19.88 -14.89 -0.50
N GLY A 184 20.04 -13.72 -1.12
CA GLY A 184 21.00 -13.52 -2.21
C GLY A 184 20.65 -14.25 -3.51
N CYS A 185 19.44 -14.77 -3.66
CA CYS A 185 19.02 -15.52 -4.85
C CYS A 185 18.78 -14.60 -6.06
N VAL A 186 18.93 -15.17 -7.25
CA VAL A 186 18.65 -14.51 -8.53
C VAL A 186 17.56 -15.29 -9.25
N PHE A 187 16.52 -14.61 -9.67
CA PHE A 187 15.43 -15.13 -10.51
C PHE A 187 15.47 -14.37 -11.84
N ASP A 188 15.93 -15.02 -12.90
CA ASP A 188 16.21 -14.36 -14.18
C ASP A 188 15.70 -15.16 -15.38
N GLY A 189 14.94 -14.46 -16.21
CA GLY A 189 14.47 -14.96 -17.49
C GLY A 189 13.24 -15.84 -17.39
N PHE A 190 12.46 -15.75 -18.47
CA PHE A 190 11.21 -16.48 -18.64
C PHE A 190 11.06 -16.86 -20.11
N ILE A 191 10.98 -18.14 -20.41
CA ILE A 191 10.87 -18.66 -21.80
C ILE A 191 9.42 -18.83 -22.27
N GLY A 192 8.45 -18.67 -21.39
CA GLY A 192 7.02 -18.69 -21.71
C GLY A 192 6.46 -17.32 -22.09
N ASP A 193 5.14 -17.22 -22.11
CA ASP A 193 4.43 -15.98 -22.40
C ASP A 193 4.49 -15.01 -21.22
N LEU A 194 5.29 -13.97 -21.34
CA LEU A 194 5.41 -12.88 -20.36
C LEU A 194 4.11 -12.09 -20.14
N SER A 195 3.08 -12.30 -20.96
CA SER A 195 1.76 -11.72 -20.74
C SER A 195 0.89 -12.51 -19.75
N SER A 196 1.33 -13.70 -19.36
CA SER A 196 0.64 -14.51 -18.35
C SER A 196 0.59 -13.80 -17.01
N SER A 197 -0.57 -13.73 -16.38
CA SER A 197 -0.77 -13.02 -15.10
C SER A 197 -0.55 -13.90 -13.85
N SER A 198 -0.12 -15.15 -14.02
CA SER A 198 -0.14 -16.16 -12.96
C SER A 198 1.23 -16.81 -12.66
N CYS A 199 2.33 -16.13 -12.95
CA CYS A 199 3.67 -16.69 -12.79
C CYS A 199 4.49 -15.81 -11.82
N GLU A 200 4.38 -16.07 -10.54
CA GLU A 200 5.26 -15.51 -9.53
C GLU A 200 6.55 -16.32 -9.42
N ALA A 201 7.71 -15.66 -9.25
CA ALA A 201 8.97 -16.38 -9.04
C ALA A 201 8.91 -17.20 -7.73
N ILE A 202 8.45 -16.58 -6.66
CA ILE A 202 8.20 -17.23 -5.38
C ILE A 202 6.70 -17.09 -5.07
N GLN A 203 6.01 -18.21 -4.99
CA GLN A 203 4.61 -18.26 -4.58
C GLN A 203 4.51 -18.71 -3.12
N ILE A 204 3.84 -17.93 -2.27
CA ILE A 204 3.64 -18.22 -0.84
C ILE A 204 2.15 -18.47 -0.62
N ASP A 205 1.75 -19.73 -0.57
CA ASP A 205 0.37 -20.17 -0.58
C ASP A 205 -0.04 -20.93 0.68
N ILE A 206 -1.33 -21.18 0.81
CA ILE A 206 -1.88 -22.15 1.76
C ILE A 206 -2.04 -23.47 1.02
N LEU A 207 -1.73 -24.59 1.68
CA LEU A 207 -2.03 -25.91 1.14
C LEU A 207 -3.54 -26.12 1.05
N GLU A 208 -4.02 -26.30 -0.18
CA GLU A 208 -5.42 -26.55 -0.47
C GLU A 208 -5.63 -27.76 -1.37
N GLU A 209 -6.82 -28.35 -1.33
CA GLU A 209 -7.15 -29.59 -2.00
C GLU A 209 -7.21 -29.49 -3.53
N TYR A 210 -7.47 -28.32 -4.10
CA TYR A 210 -7.75 -28.14 -5.52
C TYR A 210 -6.56 -27.61 -6.32
N GLU A 211 -5.94 -28.48 -7.12
CA GLU A 211 -5.10 -28.21 -8.28
C GLU A 211 -3.71 -27.58 -8.04
N HIS A 212 -3.44 -26.91 -6.92
CA HIS A 212 -2.24 -26.08 -6.83
C HIS A 212 -1.05 -26.78 -6.17
N PHE A 213 -1.27 -27.73 -5.26
CA PHE A 213 -0.23 -28.50 -4.59
C PHE A 213 -0.40 -30.02 -4.78
N SER A 214 -0.50 -30.46 -6.03
CA SER A 214 -0.62 -31.89 -6.31
C SER A 214 0.57 -32.68 -5.76
N GLY A 215 0.30 -33.85 -5.18
CA GLY A 215 1.33 -34.71 -4.58
C GLY A 215 1.50 -34.58 -3.07
N PHE A 216 0.79 -33.66 -2.43
CA PHE A 216 0.76 -33.49 -0.96
C PHE A 216 -0.65 -33.82 -0.47
N PRO A 217 -0.90 -35.02 0.08
CA PRO A 217 -2.27 -35.52 0.35
C PRO A 217 -2.94 -34.91 1.56
N TYR A 218 -2.23 -34.15 2.41
CA TYR A 218 -2.77 -33.59 3.64
C TYR A 218 -2.92 -32.08 3.55
N TYR A 219 -4.15 -31.63 3.33
CA TYR A 219 -4.55 -30.24 3.19
C TYR A 219 -5.16 -29.76 4.50
N ASP A 220 -4.31 -29.35 5.43
CA ASP A 220 -4.69 -28.99 6.79
C ASP A 220 -4.82 -27.47 7.02
N ALA A 221 -4.79 -26.68 5.96
CA ALA A 221 -4.80 -25.21 6.00
C ALA A 221 -3.69 -24.58 6.86
N THR A 222 -2.58 -25.29 7.08
CA THR A 222 -1.42 -24.72 7.75
C THR A 222 -0.91 -23.49 7.00
N MET A 223 -0.76 -22.37 7.70
CA MET A 223 -0.33 -21.11 7.13
C MET A 223 1.19 -21.01 7.11
N ASN A 224 1.73 -20.25 6.15
CA ASN A 224 3.13 -19.89 6.25
C ASN A 224 3.37 -18.87 7.36
N SER A 225 4.50 -18.99 8.03
CA SER A 225 4.97 -18.03 9.00
C SER A 225 6.49 -17.85 8.92
N ASN A 226 7.00 -16.67 9.30
CA ASN A 226 8.44 -16.40 9.30
C ASN A 226 9.12 -16.69 7.94
N VAL A 227 8.49 -16.33 6.83
CA VAL A 227 9.12 -16.43 5.50
C VAL A 227 9.87 -15.14 5.22
N THR A 228 11.13 -15.28 4.81
CA THR A 228 12.01 -14.14 4.49
C THR A 228 12.52 -14.24 3.06
N VAL A 229 12.31 -13.19 2.27
CA VAL A 229 12.89 -13.00 0.94
C VAL A 229 13.75 -11.75 1.02
N GLN A 230 15.07 -11.92 0.96
CA GLN A 230 15.99 -10.81 1.16
C GLN A 230 17.19 -10.85 0.22
N ASN A 231 17.70 -9.66 -0.13
CA ASN A 231 18.91 -9.48 -0.94
C ASN A 231 18.84 -10.17 -2.32
N CYS A 232 17.62 -10.51 -2.78
CA CYS A 232 17.38 -11.23 -4.02
C CYS A 232 17.20 -10.27 -5.21
N THR A 233 17.48 -10.79 -6.41
CA THR A 233 17.26 -10.09 -7.68
C THR A 233 16.22 -10.83 -8.51
N PHE A 234 15.22 -10.10 -9.00
CA PHE A 234 14.15 -10.58 -9.85
C PHE A 234 14.19 -9.78 -11.15
N THR A 235 14.42 -10.45 -12.29
CA THR A 235 14.59 -9.72 -13.56
C THR A 235 14.04 -10.49 -14.75
N ASN A 236 13.43 -9.77 -15.70
CA ASN A 236 12.91 -10.32 -16.95
C ASN A 236 11.94 -11.51 -16.74
N ILE A 237 11.08 -11.42 -15.75
CA ILE A 237 10.06 -12.41 -15.39
C ILE A 237 8.68 -11.77 -15.31
N VAL A 238 7.65 -12.56 -15.07
CA VAL A 238 6.27 -12.04 -14.98
C VAL A 238 6.08 -11.30 -13.65
N SER A 239 6.15 -12.00 -12.52
CA SER A 239 5.95 -11.41 -11.17
C SER A 239 7.01 -11.92 -10.20
N GLY A 240 7.29 -11.13 -9.16
CA GLY A 240 8.33 -11.48 -8.21
C GLY A 240 7.84 -12.41 -7.10
N VAL A 241 7.37 -11.85 -5.98
CA VAL A 241 6.83 -12.61 -4.84
C VAL A 241 5.32 -12.45 -4.81
N GLY A 242 4.58 -13.56 -4.73
CA GLY A 242 3.13 -13.49 -4.77
C GLY A 242 2.41 -14.58 -3.97
N THR A 243 1.09 -14.52 -4.00
CA THR A 243 0.18 -15.46 -3.36
C THR A 243 -1.03 -15.66 -4.26
N LYS A 244 -1.40 -16.90 -4.53
CA LYS A 244 -2.59 -17.25 -5.27
C LYS A 244 -3.69 -17.83 -4.37
N SER A 245 -3.35 -18.78 -3.52
CA SER A 245 -4.29 -19.51 -2.68
C SER A 245 -4.34 -18.97 -1.26
N LEU A 246 -5.56 -18.71 -0.77
CA LEU A 246 -5.79 -18.28 0.60
C LEU A 246 -7.16 -18.74 1.10
N PHE A 247 -7.26 -18.97 2.39
CA PHE A 247 -8.53 -19.26 3.06
C PHE A 247 -9.03 -18.05 3.87
N HIS A 248 -10.33 -17.90 3.95
CA HIS A 248 -10.95 -16.84 4.75
C HIS A 248 -10.66 -17.02 6.24
N GLY A 249 -10.00 -16.02 6.81
CA GLY A 249 -9.66 -16.05 8.24
C GLY A 249 -8.35 -16.74 8.57
N TYR A 250 -7.62 -17.22 7.56
CA TYR A 250 -6.27 -17.74 7.67
C TYR A 250 -5.31 -16.79 6.97
N TYR A 251 -4.26 -16.38 7.64
CA TYR A 251 -3.36 -15.34 7.15
C TYR A 251 -1.92 -15.80 7.24
N GLN A 252 -1.19 -15.60 6.17
CA GLN A 252 0.28 -15.69 6.19
C GLN A 252 0.80 -14.68 7.22
N ASN A 253 1.71 -15.08 8.09
CA ASN A 253 2.13 -14.25 9.20
C ASN A 253 3.64 -14.03 9.26
N ASN A 254 4.06 -12.81 9.62
CA ASN A 254 5.45 -12.45 9.78
C ASN A 254 6.29 -12.73 8.51
N ILE A 255 5.81 -12.22 7.37
CA ILE A 255 6.51 -12.33 6.09
C ILE A 255 7.41 -11.11 5.92
N THR A 256 8.69 -11.32 5.62
CA THR A 256 9.68 -10.27 5.41
C THR A 256 10.15 -10.28 3.95
N ILE A 257 9.97 -9.17 3.24
CA ILE A 257 10.44 -8.96 1.87
C ILE A 257 11.30 -7.71 1.86
N LYS A 258 12.63 -7.87 1.92
CA LYS A 258 13.52 -6.73 2.15
C LYS A 258 14.78 -6.73 1.30
N ASN A 259 15.21 -5.53 0.92
CA ASN A 259 16.46 -5.29 0.20
C ASN A 259 16.57 -6.06 -1.12
N ASN A 260 15.44 -6.33 -1.77
CA ASN A 260 15.39 -7.01 -3.05
C ASN A 260 15.39 -6.00 -4.21
N THR A 261 15.84 -6.46 -5.37
CA THR A 261 15.79 -5.71 -6.62
C THR A 261 14.84 -6.40 -7.60
N PHE A 262 13.84 -5.65 -8.10
CA PHE A 262 12.88 -6.11 -9.10
C PHE A 262 13.03 -5.22 -10.34
N THR A 263 13.28 -5.83 -11.49
CA THR A 263 13.54 -5.06 -12.72
C THR A 263 12.90 -5.74 -13.94
N ASN A 264 12.20 -4.95 -14.77
CA ASN A 264 11.59 -5.42 -16.01
C ASN A 264 10.55 -6.55 -15.80
N LEU A 265 9.71 -6.44 -14.79
CA LEU A 265 8.61 -7.38 -14.58
C LEU A 265 7.37 -6.91 -15.34
N THR A 266 6.76 -7.81 -16.11
CA THR A 266 5.54 -7.52 -16.87
C THR A 266 4.28 -7.50 -16.00
N GLY A 267 4.34 -8.05 -14.79
CA GLY A 267 3.32 -8.05 -13.75
C GLY A 267 3.72 -7.27 -12.50
N THR A 268 3.30 -7.78 -11.35
CA THR A 268 3.50 -7.14 -10.04
C THR A 268 4.82 -7.58 -9.39
N ALA A 269 5.61 -6.63 -8.89
CA ALA A 269 6.85 -6.97 -8.20
C ALA A 269 6.60 -7.72 -6.89
N ILE A 270 5.68 -7.24 -6.04
CA ILE A 270 5.31 -7.87 -4.78
C ILE A 270 3.79 -7.88 -4.64
N TYR A 271 3.22 -9.05 -4.55
CA TYR A 271 1.78 -9.29 -4.48
C TYR A 271 1.41 -10.06 -3.21
N CYS A 272 1.04 -9.34 -2.16
CA CYS A 272 0.68 -9.92 -0.87
C CYS A 272 -0.84 -10.12 -0.77
N SER A 273 -1.30 -11.33 -0.54
CA SER A 273 -2.72 -11.61 -0.30
C SER A 273 -2.91 -12.36 1.02
N GLY A 274 -3.73 -11.82 1.92
CA GLY A 274 -3.98 -12.42 3.22
C GLY A 274 -2.77 -12.44 4.16
N TYR A 275 -1.93 -11.41 4.13
CA TYR A 275 -0.73 -11.32 4.96
C TYR A 275 -0.96 -10.47 6.21
N THR A 276 -0.32 -10.83 7.32
CA THR A 276 -0.32 -10.06 8.58
C THR A 276 1.10 -9.94 9.14
N ASN A 277 1.36 -8.84 9.87
CA ASN A 277 2.64 -8.55 10.50
C ASN A 277 3.84 -8.58 9.54
N CYS A 278 3.65 -8.08 8.31
CA CYS A 278 4.69 -8.13 7.29
C CYS A 278 5.60 -6.90 7.34
N ASP A 279 6.84 -7.12 6.92
CA ASP A 279 7.86 -6.09 6.71
C ASP A 279 8.26 -6.07 5.22
N ILE A 280 7.86 -5.03 4.49
CA ILE A 280 8.21 -4.85 3.09
C ILE A 280 9.06 -3.60 2.98
N SER A 281 10.38 -3.78 2.94
CA SER A 281 11.28 -2.64 3.14
C SER A 281 12.59 -2.70 2.33
N GLY A 282 13.11 -1.52 1.99
CA GLY A 282 14.40 -1.40 1.32
C GLY A 282 14.45 -1.97 -0.10
N ASN A 283 13.30 -2.33 -0.68
CA ASN A 283 13.27 -2.90 -2.02
C ASN A 283 13.41 -1.81 -3.09
N THR A 284 14.09 -2.16 -4.19
CA THR A 284 14.20 -1.35 -5.40
C THR A 284 13.35 -2.00 -6.50
N ILE A 285 12.34 -1.29 -6.97
CA ILE A 285 11.40 -1.76 -8.00
C ILE A 285 11.50 -0.82 -9.19
N THR A 286 11.92 -1.33 -10.37
CA THR A 286 12.18 -0.50 -11.53
C THR A 286 11.61 -1.14 -12.80
N ASN A 287 10.89 -0.35 -13.60
CA ASN A 287 10.32 -0.80 -14.87
C ASN A 287 9.45 -2.06 -14.73
N CYS A 288 8.62 -2.10 -13.68
CA CYS A 288 7.61 -3.12 -13.47
C CYS A 288 6.22 -2.54 -13.80
N ALA A 289 5.27 -3.38 -14.17
CA ALA A 289 3.91 -2.93 -14.46
C ALA A 289 3.21 -2.41 -13.19
N GLU A 290 3.40 -3.08 -12.07
CA GLU A 290 2.91 -2.68 -10.76
C GLU A 290 4.01 -2.88 -9.70
N GLY A 291 3.94 -2.07 -8.63
CA GLY A 291 4.94 -2.14 -7.56
C GLY A 291 4.55 -3.13 -6.46
N ILE A 292 3.94 -2.63 -5.40
CA ILE A 292 3.54 -3.43 -4.23
C ILE A 292 2.02 -3.43 -4.12
N ASN A 293 1.41 -4.59 -4.28
CA ASN A 293 -0.01 -4.82 -4.08
C ASN A 293 -0.23 -5.61 -2.78
N TYR A 294 -1.04 -5.06 -1.88
CA TYR A 294 -1.35 -5.65 -0.59
C TYR A 294 -2.87 -5.80 -0.43
N PHE A 295 -3.33 -7.03 -0.34
CA PHE A 295 -4.74 -7.38 -0.24
C PHE A 295 -5.01 -8.15 1.04
N MET A 296 -6.04 -7.76 1.78
CA MET A 296 -6.47 -8.55 2.95
C MET A 296 -7.33 -9.75 2.55
N MET A 297 -8.02 -9.64 1.44
CA MET A 297 -8.71 -10.69 0.73
C MET A 297 -8.81 -10.31 -0.74
N LYS A 298 -8.47 -11.21 -1.63
CA LYS A 298 -8.63 -11.00 -3.06
C LYS A 298 -10.12 -11.11 -3.43
N SER A 299 -10.63 -10.12 -4.11
CA SER A 299 -12.04 -10.07 -4.55
C SER A 299 -12.24 -10.50 -6.00
N ASP A 300 -11.20 -11.01 -6.64
CA ASP A 300 -11.22 -11.28 -8.07
C ASP A 300 -11.90 -12.63 -8.36
N SER A 301 -12.90 -12.58 -9.24
CA SER A 301 -13.61 -13.76 -9.75
C SER A 301 -12.75 -14.75 -10.53
N ARG A 302 -11.49 -14.41 -10.83
CA ARG A 302 -10.52 -15.28 -11.48
C ARG A 302 -9.78 -16.21 -10.52
N LEU A 303 -9.95 -16.01 -9.23
CA LEU A 303 -9.37 -16.88 -8.21
C LEU A 303 -10.36 -17.96 -7.83
N GLY A 304 -10.33 -19.01 -8.60
CA GLY A 304 -11.07 -20.23 -8.36
C GLY A 304 -10.66 -21.02 -7.13
N SER A 305 -9.82 -20.50 -6.29
CA SER A 305 -9.21 -21.27 -5.23
C SER A 305 -9.28 -20.63 -3.85
N VAL A 306 -10.37 -19.96 -3.55
CA VAL A 306 -10.70 -19.73 -2.16
C VAL A 306 -11.54 -20.92 -1.73
N CYS A 307 -10.87 -21.99 -1.39
CA CYS A 307 -11.52 -23.15 -0.84
C CYS A 307 -11.70 -22.92 0.63
N ASP A 308 -12.85 -22.52 1.06
CA ASP A 308 -13.35 -22.98 2.33
C ASP A 308 -14.83 -22.71 2.54
N ILE A 309 -15.52 -23.79 2.51
CA ILE A 309 -16.92 -23.88 2.89
C ILE A 309 -17.05 -24.10 4.41
N ASP A 310 -16.08 -24.72 5.04
CA ASP A 310 -16.19 -25.20 6.43
C ASP A 310 -15.25 -24.47 7.40
N ASN A 311 -14.54 -23.45 6.92
CA ASN A 311 -13.52 -22.85 7.73
C ASN A 311 -14.07 -21.84 8.72
N ASN A 312 -13.91 -22.15 10.01
CA ASN A 312 -14.26 -21.32 11.15
C ASN A 312 -13.20 -20.27 11.49
N GLY A 313 -12.30 -19.96 10.56
CA GLY A 313 -11.26 -18.94 10.75
C GLY A 313 -11.85 -17.59 11.14
N THR A 314 -11.19 -16.91 12.04
CA THR A 314 -11.58 -15.56 12.48
C THR A 314 -11.07 -14.51 11.49
N ILE A 315 -11.95 -13.68 10.96
CA ILE A 315 -11.54 -12.55 10.11
C ILE A 315 -10.72 -11.58 10.95
N ASN A 316 -9.41 -11.58 10.72
CA ASN A 316 -8.48 -10.66 11.34
C ASN A 316 -8.04 -9.61 10.32
N ASN A 317 -8.59 -8.41 10.41
CA ASN A 317 -8.24 -7.30 9.53
C ASN A 317 -7.19 -6.34 10.14
N ASN A 318 -6.64 -6.66 11.31
CA ASN A 318 -5.51 -5.94 11.90
C ASN A 318 -4.21 -6.46 11.27
N CYS A 319 -3.82 -5.91 10.14
CA CYS A 319 -2.70 -6.44 9.37
C CYS A 319 -1.32 -6.22 10.02
N GLY A 320 -1.12 -5.17 10.81
CA GLY A 320 0.18 -4.86 11.45
C GLY A 320 1.34 -4.61 10.47
N THR A 321 1.09 -4.59 9.18
CA THR A 321 2.09 -4.56 8.11
C THR A 321 2.72 -3.18 7.93
N LYS A 322 4.00 -3.17 7.57
CA LYS A 322 4.77 -1.96 7.25
C LYS A 322 5.34 -2.06 5.83
N ILE A 323 5.15 -0.99 5.04
CA ILE A 323 5.73 -0.82 3.71
C ILE A 323 6.57 0.45 3.75
N TYR A 324 7.90 0.31 3.77
CA TYR A 324 8.74 1.48 4.03
C TYR A 324 10.14 1.40 3.41
N ASN A 325 10.75 2.57 3.21
CA ASN A 325 12.09 2.71 2.66
C ASN A 325 12.27 2.06 1.28
N ASN A 326 11.19 1.82 0.53
CA ASN A 326 11.27 1.27 -0.81
C ASN A 326 11.50 2.38 -1.83
N THR A 327 12.25 2.08 -2.89
CA THR A 327 12.40 2.93 -4.08
C THR A 327 11.64 2.29 -5.22
N ILE A 328 10.60 2.97 -5.71
CA ILE A 328 9.65 2.39 -6.67
C ILE A 328 9.55 3.28 -7.90
N SER A 329 9.85 2.72 -9.07
CA SER A 329 9.67 3.35 -10.37
C SER A 329 8.86 2.41 -11.27
N VAL A 330 7.56 2.65 -11.36
CA VAL A 330 6.64 1.85 -12.19
C VAL A 330 6.11 2.69 -13.36
N ASN A 331 6.06 2.07 -14.52
CA ASN A 331 5.57 2.66 -15.75
C ASN A 331 4.28 1.93 -16.15
N ALA A 332 3.13 2.54 -15.82
CA ALA A 332 1.87 2.04 -16.35
C ALA A 332 1.90 2.09 -17.88
N THR A 333 1.58 1.00 -18.51
CA THR A 333 1.17 1.00 -19.91
C THR A 333 -0.21 1.66 -20.01
N ASP A 334 -0.55 2.26 -21.14
CA ASP A 334 -1.84 2.94 -21.33
C ASP A 334 -3.04 1.97 -21.14
N GLU A 335 -2.79 0.67 -21.14
CA GLU A 335 -3.79 -0.39 -20.95
C GLU A 335 -4.13 -0.64 -19.47
N ILE A 336 -3.26 -0.29 -18.52
CA ILE A 336 -3.50 -0.50 -17.08
C ILE A 336 -3.76 0.85 -16.40
N SER A 337 -4.94 1.43 -16.65
CA SER A 337 -5.37 2.71 -16.03
C SER A 337 -5.47 2.65 -14.49
N THR A 338 -5.35 1.46 -13.90
CA THR A 338 -5.45 1.19 -12.47
C THR A 338 -4.11 0.92 -11.79
N ALA A 339 -3.01 0.82 -12.54
CA ALA A 339 -1.68 0.56 -12.00
C ALA A 339 -1.28 1.55 -10.89
N SER A 340 -0.58 1.06 -9.90
CA SER A 340 -0.15 1.84 -8.75
C SER A 340 1.26 1.43 -8.32
N ALA A 341 2.03 2.38 -7.79
CA ALA A 341 3.30 2.05 -7.17
C ALA A 341 3.10 1.27 -5.86
N ILE A 342 2.12 1.69 -5.05
CA ILE A 342 1.66 0.93 -3.88
C ILE A 342 0.13 0.90 -3.91
N TYR A 343 -0.45 -0.29 -3.89
CA TYR A 343 -1.89 -0.48 -3.82
C TYR A 343 -2.27 -1.34 -2.61
N VAL A 344 -3.08 -0.78 -1.73
CA VAL A 344 -3.63 -1.46 -0.56
C VAL A 344 -5.13 -1.60 -0.75
N PHE A 345 -5.62 -2.81 -0.68
CA PHE A 345 -7.01 -3.11 -0.94
C PHE A 345 -7.62 -4.00 0.15
N GLY A 346 -8.57 -3.44 0.90
CA GLY A 346 -9.52 -4.17 1.71
C GLY A 346 -10.83 -4.40 0.95
N ASN A 347 -11.68 -5.25 1.47
CA ASN A 347 -12.99 -5.52 0.90
C ASN A 347 -14.05 -5.66 2.00
N ASN A 348 -15.25 -5.17 1.74
CA ASN A 348 -16.41 -5.41 2.60
C ASN A 348 -17.42 -6.27 1.84
N VAL A 349 -17.41 -7.57 2.12
CA VAL A 349 -18.29 -8.54 1.49
C VAL A 349 -19.63 -8.53 2.21
N THR A 350 -20.65 -7.94 1.57
CA THR A 350 -21.99 -7.79 2.13
C THR A 350 -22.97 -8.92 1.75
N SER A 351 -22.62 -9.70 0.72
CA SER A 351 -23.39 -10.88 0.29
C SER A 351 -22.43 -11.95 -0.22
N SER A 352 -22.65 -13.21 0.15
CA SER A 352 -21.96 -14.32 -0.47
C SER A 352 -22.39 -14.43 -1.92
N LYS A 353 -21.46 -14.30 -2.85
CA LYS A 353 -21.70 -14.64 -4.27
C LYS A 353 -20.90 -15.89 -4.56
N GLN A 354 -21.59 -16.95 -4.95
CA GLN A 354 -20.97 -18.10 -5.55
C GLN A 354 -20.42 -17.69 -6.92
N ASN A 355 -19.15 -17.89 -7.16
CA ASN A 355 -18.62 -17.77 -8.50
C ASN A 355 -18.73 -19.12 -9.24
N LYS A 356 -18.40 -19.16 -10.54
CA LYS A 356 -18.49 -20.39 -11.36
C LYS A 356 -17.55 -21.53 -10.92
N TYR A 357 -16.72 -21.31 -9.91
CA TYR A 357 -15.74 -22.27 -9.37
C TYR A 357 -16.05 -22.66 -7.91
N ASP A 358 -17.32 -22.48 -7.49
CA ASP A 358 -17.81 -22.79 -6.14
C ASP A 358 -17.07 -22.12 -4.97
N SER A 359 -16.25 -21.12 -5.24
CA SER A 359 -15.61 -20.33 -4.18
C SER A 359 -16.57 -19.32 -3.59
N TYR A 360 -16.75 -19.39 -2.30
CA TYR A 360 -17.60 -18.46 -1.54
C TYR A 360 -16.75 -17.43 -0.82
N ALA A 361 -16.93 -16.15 -1.15
CA ALA A 361 -16.49 -15.11 -0.25
C ALA A 361 -17.42 -15.09 0.96
N LYS A 362 -16.94 -15.53 2.12
CA LYS A 362 -17.69 -15.41 3.37
C LYS A 362 -18.05 -13.96 3.64
N VAL A 363 -19.34 -13.69 3.95
CA VAL A 363 -19.77 -12.34 4.34
C VAL A 363 -18.92 -11.85 5.50
N GLY A 364 -18.32 -10.69 5.34
CA GLY A 364 -17.46 -10.12 6.37
C GLY A 364 -16.73 -8.86 5.94
N ASN A 365 -16.17 -8.17 6.91
CA ASN A 365 -15.41 -6.95 6.68
C ASN A 365 -13.91 -7.28 6.67
N TYR A 366 -13.33 -7.32 5.49
CA TYR A 366 -11.90 -7.53 5.23
C TYR A 366 -11.16 -6.20 5.00
N SER A 367 -11.59 -5.12 5.62
CA SER A 367 -10.86 -3.84 5.57
C SER A 367 -9.44 -4.02 6.10
N VAL A 368 -8.48 -3.39 5.44
CA VAL A 368 -7.09 -3.35 5.94
C VAL A 368 -7.00 -2.37 7.11
N LYS A 369 -6.57 -2.83 8.29
CA LYS A 369 -6.36 -2.00 9.48
C LYS A 369 -4.90 -1.97 9.90
N ASN A 370 -4.47 -0.80 10.43
CA ASN A 370 -3.14 -0.59 11.02
C ASN A 370 -1.97 -0.82 10.04
N ILE A 371 -2.16 -0.63 8.74
CA ILE A 371 -1.03 -0.59 7.82
C ILE A 371 -0.27 0.73 7.95
N GLN A 372 1.04 0.68 7.84
CA GLN A 372 1.89 1.86 7.80
C GLN A 372 2.69 1.90 6.50
N ILE A 373 2.55 2.99 5.74
CA ILE A 373 3.26 3.22 4.46
C ILE A 373 4.09 4.48 4.64
N PHE A 374 5.41 4.35 4.72
CA PHE A 374 6.24 5.48 5.08
C PHE A 374 7.66 5.45 4.50
N ASN A 375 8.25 6.62 4.35
CA ASN A 375 9.61 6.81 3.85
C ASN A 375 9.87 6.19 2.46
N ASN A 376 8.84 5.90 1.67
CA ASN A 376 9.03 5.38 0.32
C ASN A 376 9.34 6.53 -0.64
N THR A 377 10.22 6.26 -1.62
CA THR A 377 10.49 7.14 -2.75
C THR A 377 9.86 6.55 -4.00
N ILE A 378 8.86 7.24 -4.54
CA ILE A 378 8.03 6.76 -5.65
C ILE A 378 8.14 7.72 -6.83
N ASN A 379 8.44 7.16 -8.01
CA ASN A 379 8.35 7.83 -9.29
C ASN A 379 7.49 7.00 -10.24
N THR A 380 6.39 7.53 -10.78
CA THR A 380 5.43 6.72 -11.54
C THR A 380 4.70 7.52 -12.61
N THR A 381 4.30 6.87 -13.68
CA THR A 381 3.32 7.40 -14.65
C THR A 381 1.87 7.12 -14.22
N ALA A 382 1.66 6.23 -13.23
CA ALA A 382 0.39 5.74 -12.71
C ALA A 382 -0.05 6.44 -11.42
N HIS A 383 -0.79 5.74 -10.55
CA HIS A 383 -1.07 6.20 -9.20
C HIS A 383 0.15 6.01 -8.28
N GLY A 384 0.40 6.95 -7.37
CA GLY A 384 1.44 6.81 -6.37
C GLY A 384 1.06 5.78 -5.29
N ILE A 385 0.27 6.19 -4.31
CA ILE A 385 -0.23 5.32 -3.23
C ILE A 385 -1.75 5.31 -3.29
N ARG A 386 -2.34 4.14 -3.47
CA ARG A 386 -3.79 3.93 -3.51
C ARG A 386 -4.21 3.03 -2.36
N VAL A 387 -5.20 3.46 -1.59
CA VAL A 387 -5.74 2.69 -0.47
C VAL A 387 -7.27 2.63 -0.56
N TYR A 388 -7.82 1.43 -0.56
CA TYR A 388 -9.25 1.13 -0.61
C TYR A 388 -9.66 0.30 0.60
N ASP A 389 -10.82 0.58 1.18
CA ASP A 389 -11.28 -0.08 2.41
C ASP A 389 -10.18 -0.22 3.47
N THR A 390 -9.40 0.84 3.62
CA THR A 390 -8.26 0.89 4.54
C THR A 390 -8.59 1.82 5.70
N VAL A 391 -8.44 1.34 6.94
CA VAL A 391 -8.90 2.07 8.13
C VAL A 391 -7.83 2.15 9.21
N ASN A 392 -7.86 3.23 10.01
CA ASN A 392 -6.95 3.46 11.15
C ASN A 392 -5.45 3.33 10.78
N SER A 393 -5.10 3.66 9.57
CA SER A 393 -3.78 3.43 8.98
C SER A 393 -2.99 4.74 8.83
N LYS A 394 -1.68 4.63 8.58
CA LYS A 394 -0.79 5.78 8.47
C LYS A 394 -0.06 5.78 7.13
N ILE A 395 -0.13 6.90 6.42
CA ILE A 395 0.60 7.13 5.17
C ILE A 395 1.43 8.39 5.37
N HIS A 396 2.74 8.27 5.55
CA HIS A 396 3.53 9.41 5.98
C HIS A 396 4.99 9.39 5.49
N ASN A 397 5.57 10.59 5.40
CA ASN A 397 6.96 10.80 5.02
C ASN A 397 7.35 10.20 3.64
N ASN A 398 6.37 9.90 2.78
CA ASN A 398 6.67 9.41 1.44
C ASN A 398 6.99 10.59 0.51
N THR A 399 7.90 10.36 -0.44
CA THR A 399 8.14 11.26 -1.57
C THR A 399 7.57 10.61 -2.82
N VAL A 400 6.53 11.22 -3.39
CA VAL A 400 5.75 10.64 -4.49
C VAL A 400 5.73 11.63 -5.65
N THR A 401 6.27 11.24 -6.79
CA THR A 401 6.39 12.10 -7.96
C THR A 401 5.82 11.41 -9.18
N SER A 402 5.03 12.14 -9.97
CA SER A 402 4.61 11.67 -11.29
C SER A 402 5.64 12.06 -12.35
N SER A 403 6.01 11.12 -13.19
CA SER A 403 6.83 11.38 -14.37
C SER A 403 6.02 11.96 -15.55
N LYS A 404 4.68 11.85 -15.51
CA LYS A 404 3.76 12.53 -16.45
C LYS A 404 3.05 13.68 -15.72
N SER A 405 3.11 14.90 -16.26
CA SER A 405 2.54 16.12 -15.61
C SER A 405 1.03 16.13 -15.40
N SER A 406 0.28 15.07 -15.66
CA SER A 406 -1.17 14.99 -15.51
C SER A 406 -1.69 13.57 -15.25
N GLY A 407 -0.82 12.60 -14.98
CA GLY A 407 -1.20 11.22 -14.71
C GLY A 407 -1.66 11.00 -13.28
N GLY A 408 -2.57 10.08 -13.04
CA GLY A 408 -2.91 9.50 -11.76
C GLY A 408 -3.18 10.44 -10.58
N TYR A 409 -3.14 9.89 -9.39
CA TYR A 409 -3.25 10.60 -8.12
C TYR A 409 -2.02 10.29 -7.25
N GLY A 410 -1.52 11.28 -6.52
CA GLY A 410 -0.37 11.08 -5.63
C GLY A 410 -0.69 10.15 -4.48
N ILE A 411 -1.72 10.48 -3.68
CA ILE A 411 -2.31 9.59 -2.67
C ILE A 411 -3.82 9.55 -2.90
N TYR A 412 -4.38 8.36 -3.04
CA TYR A 412 -5.79 8.15 -3.31
C TYR A 412 -6.40 7.22 -2.26
N ALA A 413 -7.27 7.76 -1.41
CA ALA A 413 -8.01 7.00 -0.42
C ALA A 413 -9.50 6.96 -0.81
N ALA A 414 -10.02 5.76 -1.04
CA ALA A 414 -11.39 5.55 -1.51
C ALA A 414 -12.04 4.30 -0.89
N ASN A 415 -13.29 4.03 -1.30
CA ASN A 415 -14.05 2.85 -0.88
C ASN A 415 -14.04 2.69 0.65
N SER A 416 -14.65 3.66 1.35
CA SER A 416 -14.74 3.62 2.81
C SER A 416 -13.39 3.58 3.56
N SER A 417 -12.33 4.14 2.98
CA SER A 417 -11.05 4.31 3.67
C SER A 417 -11.17 5.37 4.77
N ASN A 418 -11.38 4.90 6.00
CA ASN A 418 -11.79 5.76 7.11
C ASN A 418 -10.72 5.90 8.20
N SER A 419 -10.73 7.06 8.87
CA SER A 419 -9.90 7.32 10.08
C SER A 419 -8.38 7.19 9.85
N ASN A 420 -7.93 7.36 8.61
CA ASN A 420 -6.51 7.29 8.27
C ASN A 420 -5.81 8.62 8.54
N GLN A 421 -4.51 8.55 8.78
CA GLN A 421 -3.63 9.68 8.94
C GLN A 421 -2.70 9.76 7.70
N ILE A 422 -2.85 10.81 6.90
CA ILE A 422 -2.04 11.09 5.71
C ILE A 422 -1.22 12.33 6.02
N TYR A 423 0.06 12.17 6.36
CA TYR A 423 0.84 13.30 6.86
C TYR A 423 2.30 13.31 6.44
N SER A 424 2.86 14.51 6.36
CA SER A 424 4.28 14.74 6.05
C SER A 424 4.76 14.13 4.73
N ASN A 425 3.84 13.89 3.78
CA ASN A 425 4.21 13.39 2.45
C ASN A 425 4.59 14.56 1.52
N LYS A 426 5.53 14.32 0.61
CA LYS A 426 5.90 15.21 -0.51
C LYS A 426 5.34 14.67 -1.80
N ILE A 427 4.43 15.39 -2.46
CA ILE A 427 3.67 14.93 -3.61
C ILE A 427 3.84 15.91 -4.75
N ASN A 428 4.29 15.44 -5.92
CA ASN A 428 4.62 16.30 -7.04
C ASN A 428 4.01 15.82 -8.36
N LYS A 429 3.50 16.76 -9.17
CA LYS A 429 3.14 16.61 -10.59
C LYS A 429 2.02 15.62 -10.94
N PHE A 430 1.18 15.24 -10.03
CA PHE A 430 0.00 14.40 -10.31
C PHE A 430 -1.21 15.20 -10.83
N SER A 431 -2.21 14.52 -11.38
CA SER A 431 -3.49 15.15 -11.71
C SER A 431 -4.12 15.81 -10.47
N ASN A 432 -4.33 15.05 -9.40
CA ASN A 432 -4.58 15.59 -8.07
C ASN A 432 -3.53 15.05 -7.09
N GLY A 433 -3.12 15.87 -6.14
CA GLY A 433 -2.10 15.48 -5.17
C GLY A 433 -2.63 14.44 -4.18
N ILE A 434 -3.64 14.82 -3.40
CA ILE A 434 -4.34 13.92 -2.46
C ILE A 434 -5.82 13.93 -2.79
N LEU A 435 -6.40 12.74 -2.97
CA LEU A 435 -7.83 12.56 -3.23
C LEU A 435 -8.45 11.65 -2.17
N ILE A 436 -9.48 12.13 -1.50
CA ILE A 436 -10.35 11.36 -0.60
C ILE A 436 -11.71 11.21 -1.28
N ALA A 437 -12.13 9.97 -1.56
CA ALA A 437 -13.33 9.69 -2.36
C ALA A 437 -14.15 8.51 -1.83
N SER A 438 -15.29 8.24 -2.48
CA SER A 438 -16.11 7.03 -2.29
C SER A 438 -16.39 6.75 -0.80
N SER A 439 -17.10 7.67 -0.15
CA SER A 439 -17.56 7.56 1.25
C SER A 439 -16.44 7.43 2.31
N SER A 440 -15.22 7.84 1.98
CA SER A 440 -14.08 7.81 2.92
C SER A 440 -14.16 8.96 3.93
N LYS A 441 -14.24 8.62 5.21
CA LYS A 441 -14.60 9.56 6.30
C LYS A 441 -13.54 9.64 7.38
N SER A 442 -13.58 10.76 8.13
CA SER A 442 -12.78 10.97 9.35
C SER A 442 -11.25 10.89 9.13
N ASN A 443 -10.77 11.04 7.90
CA ASN A 443 -9.33 11.05 7.62
C ASN A 443 -8.71 12.40 8.01
N LYS A 444 -7.46 12.35 8.44
CA LYS A 444 -6.65 13.52 8.79
C LYS A 444 -5.56 13.71 7.74
N VAL A 445 -5.67 14.76 6.94
CA VAL A 445 -4.69 15.15 5.92
C VAL A 445 -3.87 16.31 6.46
N THR A 446 -2.64 16.05 6.94
CA THR A 446 -1.90 17.04 7.71
C THR A 446 -0.43 17.14 7.31
N LYS A 447 0.13 18.36 7.32
CA LYS A 447 1.57 18.61 7.10
C LYS A 447 2.13 18.07 5.78
N ASN A 448 1.29 17.79 4.78
CA ASN A 448 1.75 17.36 3.47
C ASN A 448 2.21 18.56 2.64
N THR A 449 3.17 18.32 1.75
CA THR A 449 3.57 19.28 0.71
C THR A 449 3.10 18.74 -0.63
N VAL A 450 2.21 19.47 -1.30
CA VAL A 450 1.65 19.13 -2.61
C VAL A 450 2.02 20.21 -3.61
N ASN A 451 2.66 19.84 -4.71
CA ASN A 451 3.16 20.79 -5.68
C ASN A 451 2.94 20.36 -7.13
N GLY A 452 2.62 21.33 -7.99
CA GLY A 452 2.59 21.15 -9.45
C GLY A 452 1.50 20.21 -9.96
N THR A 453 0.33 20.18 -9.32
CA THR A 453 -0.78 19.32 -9.75
C THR A 453 -1.46 19.84 -11.01
N GLY A 454 -1.85 18.95 -11.93
CA GLY A 454 -2.57 19.31 -13.15
C GLY A 454 -3.99 19.85 -12.89
N ASN A 455 -4.66 19.35 -11.85
CA ASN A 455 -5.95 19.81 -11.37
C ASN A 455 -5.83 20.42 -9.97
N SER A 456 -6.40 19.79 -8.95
CA SER A 456 -6.43 20.34 -7.60
C SER A 456 -5.38 19.68 -6.69
N GLY A 457 -4.86 20.46 -5.74
CA GLY A 457 -3.86 19.96 -4.80
C GLY A 457 -4.41 18.89 -3.87
N ILE A 458 -5.45 19.22 -3.11
CA ILE A 458 -6.14 18.30 -2.19
C ILE A 458 -7.64 18.31 -2.52
N VAL A 459 -8.24 17.14 -2.64
CA VAL A 459 -9.66 16.96 -3.00
C VAL A 459 -10.36 16.09 -1.96
N ILE A 460 -11.48 16.59 -1.45
CA ILE A 460 -12.46 15.80 -0.71
C ILE A 460 -13.71 15.69 -1.59
N ASN A 461 -14.02 14.50 -2.05
CA ASN A 461 -15.20 14.26 -2.91
C ASN A 461 -16.50 14.26 -2.10
N SER A 462 -17.61 14.26 -2.84
CA SER A 462 -18.95 14.21 -2.26
C SER A 462 -19.16 12.96 -1.41
N GLY A 463 -19.87 13.09 -0.29
CA GLY A 463 -20.13 11.99 0.65
C GLY A 463 -18.98 11.61 1.58
N CYS A 464 -17.84 12.28 1.45
CA CYS A 464 -16.66 12.04 2.30
C CYS A 464 -16.70 12.97 3.53
N ASP A 465 -17.45 12.56 4.55
CA ASP A 465 -17.71 13.40 5.72
C ASP A 465 -16.61 13.35 6.77
N SER A 466 -16.58 14.35 7.64
CA SER A 466 -15.74 14.44 8.86
C SER A 466 -14.22 14.43 8.60
N ASN A 467 -13.77 14.62 7.36
CA ASN A 467 -12.35 14.75 7.07
C ASN A 467 -11.79 16.10 7.53
N SER A 468 -10.51 16.15 7.85
CA SER A 468 -9.80 17.41 8.18
C SER A 468 -8.57 17.59 7.28
N ILE A 469 -8.32 18.86 6.90
CA ILE A 469 -7.22 19.27 6.05
C ILE A 469 -6.47 20.39 6.77
N ASP A 470 -5.40 20.04 7.49
CA ASP A 470 -4.77 20.99 8.39
C ASP A 470 -3.24 21.05 8.20
N SER A 471 -2.69 22.27 8.21
CA SER A 471 -1.24 22.51 8.16
C SER A 471 -0.53 22.01 6.90
N ASN A 472 -1.23 21.84 5.77
CA ASN A 472 -0.60 21.42 4.51
C ASN A 472 -0.02 22.63 3.76
N THR A 473 1.00 22.39 2.94
CA THR A 473 1.52 23.32 1.94
C THR A 473 1.08 22.86 0.56
N VAL A 474 0.28 23.67 -0.13
CA VAL A 474 -0.25 23.36 -1.46
C VAL A 474 0.18 24.44 -2.44
N MET A 475 0.92 24.06 -3.48
CA MET A 475 1.52 25.00 -4.41
C MET A 475 1.26 24.61 -5.85
N SER A 476 1.16 25.62 -6.74
CA SER A 476 1.15 25.42 -8.19
C SER A 476 0.09 24.44 -8.69
N SER A 477 -1.13 24.55 -8.18
CA SER A 477 -2.26 23.72 -8.63
C SER A 477 -2.84 24.25 -9.94
N GLY A 478 -3.07 23.35 -10.91
CA GLY A 478 -3.64 23.68 -12.22
C GLY A 478 -5.08 24.19 -12.17
N LYS A 479 -5.82 23.85 -11.10
CA LYS A 479 -7.15 24.40 -10.79
C LYS A 479 -7.16 24.94 -9.35
N ASN A 480 -7.71 24.21 -8.40
CA ASN A 480 -7.88 24.69 -7.03
C ASN A 480 -6.75 24.17 -6.12
N GLY A 481 -6.39 24.95 -5.12
CA GLY A 481 -5.50 24.46 -4.07
C GLY A 481 -6.17 23.32 -3.30
N ILE A 482 -7.34 23.59 -2.73
CA ILE A 482 -8.18 22.62 -2.02
C ILE A 482 -9.59 22.66 -2.62
N LEU A 483 -10.14 21.50 -2.99
CA LEU A 483 -11.50 21.33 -3.49
C LEU A 483 -12.31 20.47 -2.53
N ILE A 484 -13.47 20.99 -2.08
CA ILE A 484 -14.40 20.26 -1.22
C ILE A 484 -15.69 20.00 -1.97
N GLY A 485 -16.02 18.75 -2.21
CA GLY A 485 -17.29 18.30 -2.77
C GLY A 485 -18.46 18.43 -1.79
N ALA A 486 -19.62 17.89 -2.14
CA ALA A 486 -20.79 17.87 -1.27
C ALA A 486 -20.57 16.94 -0.06
N SER A 487 -19.83 17.40 0.94
CA SER A 487 -19.44 16.68 2.14
C SER A 487 -19.45 17.59 3.37
N LYS A 488 -19.51 16.98 4.56
CA LYS A 488 -19.42 17.68 5.86
C LYS A 488 -17.97 17.62 6.35
N THR A 489 -17.13 18.52 5.88
CA THR A 489 -15.72 18.59 6.26
C THR A 489 -15.54 19.24 7.64
N SER A 490 -14.76 18.61 8.53
CA SER A 490 -14.55 19.09 9.90
C SER A 490 -13.76 20.38 9.93
N SER A 491 -12.62 20.44 9.22
CA SER A 491 -11.76 21.64 9.22
C SER A 491 -10.91 21.77 7.96
N VAL A 492 -10.60 23.01 7.61
CA VAL A 492 -9.55 23.41 6.68
C VAL A 492 -8.75 24.50 7.36
N GLN A 493 -7.65 24.14 8.04
CA GLN A 493 -6.98 25.07 8.94
C GLN A 493 -5.47 25.13 8.68
N SER A 494 -4.89 26.29 8.94
CA SER A 494 -3.45 26.51 8.97
C SER A 494 -2.70 26.06 7.70
N ASN A 495 -3.40 25.89 6.58
CA ASN A 495 -2.76 25.51 5.32
C ASN A 495 -2.09 26.72 4.67
N ASN A 496 -0.96 26.48 4.02
CA ASN A 496 -0.29 27.45 3.15
C ASN A 496 -0.63 27.11 1.70
N ILE A 497 -1.43 27.94 1.04
CA ILE A 497 -1.93 27.69 -0.31
C ILE A 497 -1.45 28.81 -1.23
N SER A 498 -0.68 28.44 -2.27
CA SER A 498 -0.10 29.40 -3.18
C SER A 498 -0.18 28.96 -4.64
N SER A 499 -0.21 29.96 -5.54
CA SER A 499 -0.12 29.75 -6.99
C SER A 499 -1.14 28.79 -7.61
N SER A 500 -2.36 28.73 -7.06
CA SER A 500 -3.49 28.01 -7.66
C SER A 500 -4.01 28.78 -8.88
N LYS A 501 -4.23 28.13 -10.01
CA LYS A 501 -4.72 28.82 -11.23
C LYS A 501 -6.19 29.24 -11.13
N ALA A 502 -7.01 28.56 -10.32
CA ALA A 502 -8.37 28.97 -10.00
C ALA A 502 -8.44 29.46 -8.54
N ASP A 503 -9.09 28.74 -7.65
CA ASP A 503 -9.34 29.17 -6.29
C ASP A 503 -8.34 28.52 -5.32
N ALA A 504 -8.00 29.22 -4.23
CA ALA A 504 -7.17 28.58 -3.22
C ALA A 504 -7.99 27.51 -2.46
N ILE A 505 -9.22 27.84 -2.03
CA ILE A 505 -10.21 26.87 -1.53
C ILE A 505 -11.49 27.03 -2.34
N HIS A 506 -12.00 25.94 -2.90
CA HIS A 506 -13.27 25.90 -3.60
C HIS A 506 -14.26 24.94 -2.91
N LEU A 507 -15.44 25.44 -2.57
CA LEU A 507 -16.53 24.67 -1.99
C LEU A 507 -17.59 24.44 -3.06
N ASN A 508 -17.74 23.22 -3.54
CA ASN A 508 -18.81 22.84 -4.48
C ASN A 508 -20.18 22.94 -3.81
N SER A 509 -21.24 22.93 -4.63
CA SER A 509 -22.62 22.97 -4.16
C SER A 509 -22.88 21.92 -3.08
N LYS A 510 -23.55 22.30 -2.01
CA LYS A 510 -23.86 21.48 -0.81
C LYS A 510 -22.62 21.09 0.04
N ALA A 511 -21.43 21.58 -0.26
CA ALA A 511 -20.31 21.44 0.66
C ALA A 511 -20.60 22.13 1.99
N ASN A 512 -20.23 21.51 3.11
CA ASN A 512 -20.39 22.08 4.44
C ASN A 512 -19.05 21.97 5.19
N VAL A 513 -18.40 23.11 5.42
CA VAL A 513 -17.13 23.15 6.16
C VAL A 513 -17.33 23.79 7.51
N ASN A 514 -17.12 23.01 8.57
CA ASN A 514 -17.34 23.49 9.94
C ASN A 514 -16.37 24.61 10.32
N VAL A 515 -15.09 24.54 9.91
CA VAL A 515 -14.08 25.56 10.23
C VAL A 515 -13.14 25.79 9.04
N ILE A 516 -13.02 27.06 8.58
CA ILE A 516 -11.95 27.55 7.71
C ILE A 516 -11.20 28.64 8.48
N LYS A 517 -9.96 28.34 8.95
CA LYS A 517 -9.27 29.21 9.89
C LYS A 517 -7.74 29.18 9.71
N GLY A 518 -7.10 30.34 9.87
CA GLY A 518 -5.64 30.45 9.97
C GLY A 518 -4.88 30.07 8.69
N ASN A 519 -5.57 29.89 7.57
CA ASN A 519 -4.91 29.57 6.31
C ASN A 519 -4.16 30.80 5.78
N LEU A 520 -3.01 30.56 5.16
CA LEU A 520 -2.26 31.55 4.40
C LEU A 520 -2.58 31.37 2.92
N PHE A 521 -3.16 32.41 2.31
CA PHE A 521 -3.43 32.48 0.88
C PHE A 521 -2.42 33.41 0.22
N ASN A 522 -1.64 32.87 -0.70
CA ASN A 522 -0.58 33.63 -1.38
C ASN A 522 -0.66 33.40 -2.88
N VAL A 523 -0.94 34.41 -3.66
CA VAL A 523 -1.11 34.38 -5.14
C VAL A 523 -1.99 33.23 -5.63
N HIS A 524 -3.18 33.55 -6.08
CA HIS A 524 -4.12 32.61 -6.70
C HIS A 524 -4.84 33.28 -7.87
N GLY A 525 -5.37 32.47 -8.81
CA GLY A 525 -5.91 32.99 -10.07
C GLY A 525 -7.23 33.74 -9.92
N LYS A 526 -8.15 33.26 -9.05
CA LYS A 526 -9.49 33.83 -8.92
C LYS A 526 -9.79 34.26 -7.47
N TYR A 527 -10.06 33.32 -6.59
CA TYR A 527 -10.52 33.62 -5.24
C TYR A 527 -9.70 32.88 -4.18
N ALA A 528 -9.51 33.51 -3.01
CA ALA A 528 -8.94 32.82 -1.86
C ALA A 528 -9.91 31.73 -1.34
N ILE A 529 -11.21 32.06 -1.25
CA ILE A 529 -12.26 31.10 -0.92
C ILE A 529 -13.43 31.36 -1.88
N TYR A 530 -13.83 30.35 -2.62
CA TYR A 530 -15.02 30.37 -3.47
C TYR A 530 -16.04 29.37 -2.96
N CYS A 531 -17.31 29.80 -2.94
CA CYS A 531 -18.42 29.01 -2.43
C CYS A 531 -19.54 28.94 -3.46
N ASP A 532 -19.83 27.76 -3.98
CA ASP A 532 -20.98 27.54 -4.85
C ASP A 532 -22.30 27.74 -4.09
N LYS A 533 -23.37 27.97 -4.83
CA LYS A 533 -24.72 28.08 -4.26
C LYS A 533 -25.07 26.86 -3.43
N GLY A 534 -25.58 27.05 -2.22
CA GLY A 534 -25.97 25.99 -1.29
C GLY A 534 -24.84 25.41 -0.45
N SER A 535 -23.59 25.83 -0.67
CA SER A 535 -22.51 25.49 0.26
C SER A 535 -22.57 26.32 1.54
N THR A 536 -22.06 25.78 2.64
CA THR A 536 -22.02 26.45 3.95
C THR A 536 -20.63 26.35 4.57
N ALA A 537 -20.18 27.40 5.25
CA ALA A 537 -18.92 27.39 5.98
C ALA A 537 -18.88 28.37 7.13
N ASN A 538 -18.13 28.07 8.20
CA ASN A 538 -17.70 29.04 9.18
C ASN A 538 -16.28 29.49 8.84
N VAL A 539 -16.14 30.72 8.37
CA VAL A 539 -14.86 31.31 7.99
C VAL A 539 -14.38 32.22 9.11
N TYR A 540 -13.25 31.89 9.71
CA TYR A 540 -12.59 32.68 10.74
C TYR A 540 -11.47 33.53 10.16
N VAL A 541 -10.61 34.09 11.00
CA VAL A 541 -9.46 34.86 10.57
C VAL A 541 -8.49 33.99 9.79
N ASN A 542 -8.20 34.42 8.55
CA ASN A 542 -7.19 33.83 7.65
C ASN A 542 -6.21 34.96 7.25
N ASN A 543 -5.04 34.57 6.76
CA ASN A 543 -4.03 35.51 6.27
C ASN A 543 -4.06 35.54 4.73
N TYR A 544 -4.34 36.72 4.16
CA TYR A 544 -4.42 36.94 2.72
C TYR A 544 -3.19 37.75 2.29
N LYS A 545 -2.15 37.08 1.80
CA LYS A 545 -0.89 37.69 1.40
C LYS A 545 -0.74 37.66 -0.11
N ASN A 546 -0.35 38.80 -0.71
CA ASN A 546 -0.15 38.91 -2.17
C ASN A 546 -1.34 38.45 -3.05
N SER A 547 -2.51 38.37 -2.49
CA SER A 547 -3.72 38.11 -3.27
C SER A 547 -4.16 39.45 -3.88
N SER A 548 -4.40 39.53 -5.17
CA SER A 548 -4.78 40.70 -5.97
C SER A 548 -6.08 41.40 -5.48
N GLY A 549 -6.15 41.77 -4.18
CA GLY A 549 -7.29 42.42 -3.53
C GLY A 549 -8.54 41.54 -3.35
N ARG A 550 -8.48 40.27 -3.69
CA ARG A 550 -9.61 39.32 -3.59
C ARG A 550 -9.44 38.40 -2.40
N TYR A 551 -9.84 38.84 -1.23
CA TYR A 551 -9.56 38.17 0.03
C TYR A 551 -10.40 36.93 0.31
N GLY A 552 -11.51 36.77 -0.33
CA GLY A 552 -12.44 35.66 -0.22
C GLY A 552 -13.83 36.10 -0.71
N TYR A 553 -14.47 35.28 -1.48
CA TYR A 553 -15.77 35.56 -2.05
C TYR A 553 -16.69 34.36 -1.93
N SER A 554 -17.96 34.64 -1.72
CA SER A 554 -19.05 33.71 -1.93
C SER A 554 -19.87 34.22 -3.10
N LYS A 555 -20.22 33.37 -4.04
CA LYS A 555 -21.14 33.69 -5.11
C LYS A 555 -22.43 32.90 -4.89
N GLY A 556 -23.51 33.62 -4.57
CA GLY A 556 -24.87 33.11 -4.49
C GLY A 556 -25.80 34.15 -5.08
N ASP A 557 -26.98 33.88 -5.46
CA ASP A 557 -28.04 34.78 -5.91
C ASP A 557 -27.58 36.06 -6.64
N LYS A 558 -26.62 35.96 -7.56
CA LYS A 558 -26.07 37.04 -8.42
C LYS A 558 -25.24 38.10 -7.69
N LYS A 559 -24.89 37.98 -6.40
CA LYS A 559 -24.02 38.90 -5.66
C LYS A 559 -22.77 38.20 -5.17
N ASP A 560 -21.61 38.80 -5.44
CA ASP A 560 -20.34 38.40 -4.85
C ASP A 560 -20.20 39.05 -3.46
N TYR A 561 -19.86 38.26 -2.45
CA TYR A 561 -19.64 38.75 -1.11
C TYR A 561 -18.15 38.72 -0.79
N LYS A 562 -17.61 39.89 -0.42
CA LYS A 562 -16.21 40.00 -0.01
C LYS A 562 -16.05 39.59 1.45
N PHE A 563 -15.20 38.61 1.72
CA PHE A 563 -14.80 38.22 3.05
C PHE A 563 -13.57 39.03 3.48
N ALA A 564 -13.73 39.95 4.40
CA ALA A 564 -12.65 40.65 5.10
C ALA A 564 -12.63 40.19 6.56
N ASN A 565 -11.47 40.15 7.20
CA ASN A 565 -11.40 39.80 8.61
C ASN A 565 -12.22 40.77 9.42
N LEU A 566 -13.15 40.27 10.24
CA LEU A 566 -13.95 41.06 11.14
C LEU A 566 -13.13 41.42 12.39
N ALA A 567 -13.24 42.67 12.82
CA ALA A 567 -12.64 43.13 14.09
C ALA A 567 -13.24 42.38 15.28
N VAL A 568 -12.45 42.17 16.30
CA VAL A 568 -12.90 41.51 17.54
C VAL A 568 -13.73 42.48 18.35
N PRO A 569 -14.95 42.12 18.82
CA PRO A 569 -15.78 43.00 19.65
C PRO A 569 -15.10 43.34 20.98
N THR A 570 -15.18 44.60 21.40
CA THR A 570 -14.79 45.01 22.76
C THR A 570 -16.03 44.95 23.63
N VAL A 571 -16.05 44.06 24.63
CA VAL A 571 -17.22 43.68 25.40
C VAL A 571 -17.24 44.34 26.78
N THR A 572 -18.42 44.78 27.18
CA THR A 572 -18.73 45.19 28.56
C THR A 572 -19.90 44.38 29.10
N VAL A 573 -19.99 44.17 30.40
CA VAL A 573 -21.08 43.43 31.05
C VAL A 573 -21.65 44.22 32.22
N SER A 574 -22.92 44.54 32.18
CA SER A 574 -23.69 45.12 33.29
C SER A 574 -24.70 44.11 33.84
N LYS A 575 -25.29 44.36 35.00
CA LYS A 575 -26.37 43.54 35.56
C LYS A 575 -27.54 44.38 36.04
N LYS A 576 -28.75 43.79 35.96
CA LYS A 576 -29.95 44.27 36.63
C LYS A 576 -30.71 43.05 37.16
N GLY A 577 -30.79 42.95 38.50
CA GLY A 577 -31.35 41.74 39.14
C GLY A 577 -30.58 40.47 38.72
N THR A 578 -31.30 39.45 38.23
CA THR A 578 -30.75 38.18 37.75
C THR A 578 -30.44 38.18 36.25
N THR A 579 -30.36 39.35 35.63
CA THR A 579 -30.07 39.50 34.21
C THR A 579 -28.71 40.14 33.99
N ALA A 580 -27.83 39.52 33.22
CA ALA A 580 -26.62 40.11 32.68
C ALA A 580 -26.88 40.70 31.29
N THR A 581 -26.48 41.93 31.05
CA THR A 581 -26.49 42.58 29.74
C THR A 581 -25.05 42.67 29.23
N VAL A 582 -24.79 41.94 28.15
CA VAL A 582 -23.49 41.97 27.45
C VAL A 582 -23.60 42.96 26.31
N SER A 583 -22.71 43.92 26.22
CA SER A 583 -22.77 45.00 25.21
C SER A 583 -21.41 45.22 24.57
N TRP A 584 -21.41 45.71 23.33
CA TRP A 584 -20.20 45.99 22.54
C TRP A 584 -20.45 47.09 21.50
N LYS A 585 -19.39 47.66 20.94
CA LYS A 585 -19.51 48.57 19.80
C LYS A 585 -19.76 47.81 18.51
N LYS A 586 -20.52 48.43 17.59
CA LYS A 586 -20.79 47.85 16.26
C LYS A 586 -19.48 47.55 15.53
N VAL A 587 -19.34 46.32 15.02
CA VAL A 587 -18.20 45.92 14.23
C VAL A 587 -18.52 46.11 12.74
N GLY A 588 -17.64 46.82 12.02
CA GLY A 588 -17.81 47.05 10.59
C GLY A 588 -17.88 45.76 9.82
N GLY A 589 -18.86 45.62 8.92
CA GLY A 589 -19.08 44.41 8.13
C GLY A 589 -19.84 43.30 8.84
N ALA A 590 -20.02 43.31 10.16
CA ALA A 590 -20.83 42.35 10.88
C ALA A 590 -22.33 42.66 10.73
N ASN A 591 -23.15 41.60 10.57
CA ASN A 591 -24.60 41.70 10.59
C ASN A 591 -25.25 40.77 11.64
N ASP A 592 -24.44 40.08 12.43
CA ASP A 592 -24.85 39.22 13.53
C ASP A 592 -23.71 39.14 14.60
N TYR A 593 -24.02 38.70 15.80
CA TYR A 593 -23.06 38.49 16.89
C TYR A 593 -23.43 37.24 17.67
N TYR A 594 -22.42 36.40 17.92
CA TYR A 594 -22.58 35.16 18.68
C TYR A 594 -22.03 35.33 20.08
N VAL A 595 -22.82 34.98 21.07
CA VAL A 595 -22.51 35.17 22.49
C VAL A 595 -22.25 33.82 23.15
N TYR A 596 -21.17 33.76 23.91
CA TYR A 596 -20.73 32.59 24.63
C TYR A 596 -20.61 32.88 26.11
N ARG A 597 -20.87 31.86 26.94
CA ARG A 597 -20.83 31.97 28.39
C ARG A 597 -20.06 30.82 29.03
N SER A 598 -19.38 31.12 30.13
CA SER A 598 -18.80 30.15 31.06
C SER A 598 -19.09 30.53 32.50
N THR A 599 -19.03 29.60 33.43
CA THR A 599 -19.02 29.83 34.88
C THR A 599 -17.60 29.91 35.45
N SER A 600 -16.58 29.65 34.65
CA SER A 600 -15.15 29.80 34.96
C SER A 600 -14.49 30.75 33.98
N LYS A 601 -13.58 31.62 34.47
CA LYS A 601 -12.84 32.58 33.63
C LYS A 601 -12.02 31.90 32.56
N ASN A 602 -11.38 30.77 32.88
CA ASN A 602 -10.51 30.01 31.99
C ASN A 602 -11.15 28.69 31.49
N GLY A 603 -12.45 28.52 31.76
CA GLY A 603 -13.18 27.32 31.37
C GLY A 603 -13.67 27.34 29.91
N THR A 604 -14.35 26.25 29.52
CA THR A 604 -15.00 26.15 28.23
C THR A 604 -16.19 27.09 28.12
N TYR A 605 -16.26 27.83 27.01
CA TYR A 605 -17.33 28.81 26.74
C TYR A 605 -18.36 28.16 25.80
N SER A 606 -19.56 27.95 26.32
CA SER A 606 -20.69 27.42 25.55
C SER A 606 -21.44 28.55 24.82
N TYR A 607 -21.85 28.29 23.58
CA TYR A 607 -22.74 29.19 22.84
C TYR A 607 -24.09 29.28 23.54
N ILE A 608 -24.56 30.52 23.76
CA ILE A 608 -25.84 30.78 24.46
C ILE A 608 -26.84 31.55 23.60
N GLY A 609 -26.46 31.99 22.42
CA GLY A 609 -27.37 32.65 21.49
C GLY A 609 -26.68 33.68 20.61
N HIS A 610 -27.47 34.29 19.72
CA HIS A 610 -27.01 35.33 18.81
C HIS A 610 -27.95 36.54 18.80
N THR A 611 -27.45 37.64 18.27
CA THR A 611 -28.23 38.86 18.09
C THR A 611 -27.67 39.74 16.98
N LYS A 612 -28.56 40.38 16.25
CA LYS A 612 -28.19 41.44 15.27
C LYS A 612 -27.93 42.81 15.93
N SER A 613 -28.30 42.94 17.22
CA SER A 613 -28.05 44.14 18.03
C SER A 613 -26.63 44.10 18.62
N THR A 614 -26.17 45.24 19.12
CA THR A 614 -24.90 45.36 19.85
C THR A 614 -25.02 45.07 21.36
N LYS A 615 -26.10 44.42 21.76
CA LYS A 615 -26.34 43.97 23.14
C LYS A 615 -27.08 42.64 23.17
N PHE A 616 -26.83 41.85 24.20
CA PHE A 616 -27.45 40.56 24.46
C PHE A 616 -27.81 40.42 25.93
N GLN A 617 -29.04 40.01 26.24
CA GLN A 617 -29.49 39.80 27.62
C GLN A 617 -29.49 38.32 27.96
N ASN A 618 -28.74 37.93 28.97
CA ASN A 618 -28.77 36.59 29.56
C ASN A 618 -29.55 36.66 30.88
N LYS A 619 -30.77 36.14 30.86
CA LYS A 619 -31.76 36.20 31.95
C LYS A 619 -31.72 34.96 32.85
N LYS A 620 -32.40 35.05 34.02
CA LYS A 620 -32.59 33.95 34.97
C LYS A 620 -31.29 33.35 35.49
N LEU A 621 -30.31 34.18 35.75
CA LEU A 621 -29.02 33.78 36.32
C LEU A 621 -29.12 33.62 37.84
N LYS A 622 -28.32 32.70 38.41
CA LYS A 622 -28.28 32.44 39.86
C LYS A 622 -27.56 33.57 40.57
N LYS A 623 -28.18 34.16 41.62
CA LYS A 623 -27.56 35.14 42.49
C LYS A 623 -26.28 34.60 43.15
N GLY A 624 -25.30 35.47 43.36
CA GLY A 624 -24.00 35.11 43.96
C GLY A 624 -23.02 34.43 43.02
N LYS A 625 -23.44 33.92 41.84
CA LYS A 625 -22.55 33.28 40.83
C LYS A 625 -21.96 34.31 39.89
N THR A 626 -20.69 34.09 39.49
CA THR A 626 -20.02 34.88 38.46
C THR A 626 -20.15 34.20 37.11
N TYR A 627 -20.56 34.95 36.10
CA TYR A 627 -20.65 34.47 34.73
C TYR A 627 -19.69 35.24 33.85
N TYR A 628 -19.01 34.54 32.97
CA TYR A 628 -18.02 35.09 32.05
C TYR A 628 -18.54 35.00 30.62
N TYR A 629 -18.30 36.03 29.84
CA TYR A 629 -18.83 36.17 28.48
C TYR A 629 -17.72 36.46 27.49
N LYS A 630 -17.88 35.90 26.28
CA LYS A 630 -17.14 36.25 25.08
C LYS A 630 -18.11 36.46 23.93
N VAL A 631 -17.75 37.31 22.97
CA VAL A 631 -18.58 37.61 21.80
C VAL A 631 -17.71 37.51 20.55
N SER A 632 -18.29 36.97 19.47
CA SER A 632 -17.72 36.96 18.12
C SER A 632 -18.62 37.76 17.20
N ALA A 633 -18.06 38.70 16.46
CA ALA A 633 -18.76 39.37 15.37
C ALA A 633 -18.92 38.42 14.20
N VAL A 634 -20.06 38.40 13.56
CA VAL A 634 -20.41 37.48 12.48
C VAL A 634 -20.97 38.23 11.28
N LYS A 635 -20.52 37.88 10.09
CA LYS A 635 -21.19 38.22 8.82
C LYS A 635 -21.80 36.96 8.24
N VAL A 636 -23.10 36.95 8.13
CA VAL A 636 -23.85 35.85 7.49
C VAL A 636 -24.23 36.30 6.09
N ALA A 637 -23.83 35.50 5.11
CA ALA A 637 -24.18 35.69 3.71
C ALA A 637 -24.28 34.33 3.00
N ASN A 638 -25.45 34.02 2.39
CA ASN A 638 -25.68 32.82 1.60
C ASN A 638 -25.22 31.50 2.27
N GLY A 639 -25.50 31.31 3.57
CA GLY A 639 -25.10 30.13 4.32
C GLY A 639 -23.66 30.16 4.85
N ILE A 640 -22.84 31.09 4.40
CA ILE A 640 -21.48 31.28 4.89
C ILE A 640 -21.50 32.21 6.12
N LYS A 641 -20.87 31.76 7.18
CA LYS A 641 -20.74 32.50 8.44
C LYS A 641 -19.26 32.88 8.66
N GLN A 642 -18.90 34.10 8.28
CA GLN A 642 -17.60 34.65 8.62
C GLN A 642 -17.60 35.14 10.06
N ARG A 643 -16.57 34.77 10.84
CA ARG A 643 -16.47 35.06 12.26
C ARG A 643 -15.18 35.78 12.60
N SER A 644 -15.24 36.74 13.52
CA SER A 644 -14.06 37.27 14.22
C SER A 644 -13.52 36.23 15.22
N ASN A 645 -12.31 36.43 15.71
CA ASN A 645 -11.91 35.80 16.97
C ASN A 645 -12.87 36.20 18.11
N LEU A 646 -12.91 35.37 19.16
CA LEU A 646 -13.67 35.70 20.37
C LEU A 646 -13.07 36.91 21.07
N SER A 647 -13.92 37.75 21.63
CA SER A 647 -13.51 38.86 22.46
C SER A 647 -12.68 38.41 23.67
N THR A 648 -11.96 39.35 24.28
CA THR A 648 -11.43 39.15 25.62
C THR A 648 -12.58 38.83 26.58
N VAL A 649 -12.27 38.05 27.60
CA VAL A 649 -13.26 37.64 28.61
C VAL A 649 -13.70 38.82 29.47
N LYS A 650 -15.01 38.93 29.68
CA LYS A 650 -15.58 39.84 30.70
C LYS A 650 -16.50 39.07 31.64
N GLY A 651 -16.27 39.20 32.91
CA GLY A 651 -17.07 38.55 33.95
C GLY A 651 -17.96 39.51 34.71
N LYS A 652 -19.06 39.00 35.25
CA LYS A 652 -19.94 39.76 36.15
C LYS A 652 -20.54 38.83 37.22
N LYS A 653 -20.42 39.21 38.50
CA LYS A 653 -21.13 38.55 39.61
C LYS A 653 -22.58 39.03 39.60
N ILE A 654 -23.52 38.10 39.65
CA ILE A 654 -24.96 38.38 39.66
C ILE A 654 -25.48 38.58 41.08
#